data_64d09c3aa796ac22c63a80aca748afc4
#
_entry.id   64d09c3aa796ac22c63a80aca748afc4
#
_cell.length_a   1.000
_cell.length_b   1.000
_cell.length_c   1.000
_cell.angle_alpha   90.00
_cell.angle_beta   90.00
_cell.angle_gamma   90.00
#
_symmetry.space_group_name_H-M   'P 1'
#
loop_
_entity.id
_entity.type
_entity.pdbx_description
1 polymer ?
#
loop_
_entity_poly.entity_id
_entity_poly.type
_entity_poly.pdbx_seq_one_letter_code
_entity_poly.pdbx_strand_id
1 'polypeptide(L)'
;MAGATRTRQWRAWCVLVFMAVASAGAAQSLIGKRVEVLQDSLQADLMGLAEVVQYDAWDPANQTVPSLGLSDDVSWIRLKLDSRSENGQLIEIQNAGIDELTGYMVCDGKVIATYNRGVLQDGANDGAYGTYPTFPIPLVECGELYAVFRMKSSKPLLLPMRIAGPREVLSDAHKRDILFAAYFGVILVMLLYNLFLFFSVGDRSYLEYSLFIFMIGGTQLVLNGYAPYFNVEAWPWFNTRITHFFGVFSGLTTIVFAQNFLRLSRYVPWLHKLLNGYFVVYLVALVLAIFGQLVWAYNVINFCAAAIFFFIPGAIITMRKGYSPAKYFLLAFTIFIGAVVVFVMKDAGVIPYNAWTFFALPLGSAIEMVLLSLALASRINQLKKESAHAREEQLRISQINERMVREQNTKLEERVRDRTADLQEVNANMRTTLEELQSAQQQLVQSEKLASIGQLTAGIAHELNNPINFVSSSAQSLRRDFEDLNAIIDLVKAIEPAADDLNDQVNGVKEKLSQLDIEFTQQEIEELLNGIEDGTVRTSEIVKGLRIFSRMDGDNFIQAQLNELIESTLIVLRSNFKDAAVLQLDLGEEMPPVMCQPGRLNQVLMNIITNAIQAMDGLGRDAEENVLSIATNRVESIGQAWAEVRIKDAGPGMSEAVKSQIFDPFFTTKPVGEGTGLGLSIVMGILRDHNAEVEVESEEGVGTEFIIRFPL
;
A
#
# COMPACT_ATOMS: atom_id res chain seq x y z
N MET A 1 -32.53 26.00 -17.73
CA MET A 1 -32.03 26.43 -19.05
C MET A 1 -30.56 26.15 -19.30
N ALA A 2 -29.68 26.06 -18.28
CA ALA A 2 -28.25 25.76 -18.47
C ALA A 2 -27.90 24.33 -18.92
N GLY A 3 -28.79 23.35 -18.77
CA GLY A 3 -28.53 21.97 -19.21
C GLY A 3 -28.73 21.74 -20.73
N ALA A 4 -29.62 22.51 -21.36
CA ALA A 4 -29.92 22.34 -22.78
C ALA A 4 -28.87 22.96 -23.72
N THR A 5 -28.12 23.95 -23.27
CA THR A 5 -27.01 24.57 -24.02
C THR A 5 -25.76 23.73 -24.01
N ARG A 6 -25.43 23.05 -22.90
CA ARG A 6 -24.31 22.11 -22.80
C ARG A 6 -24.47 20.90 -23.71
N THR A 7 -25.66 20.32 -23.78
CA THR A 7 -25.93 19.17 -24.67
C THR A 7 -25.87 19.56 -26.16
N ARG A 8 -26.18 20.80 -26.53
CA ARG A 8 -26.03 21.28 -27.91
C ARG A 8 -24.59 21.50 -28.32
N GLN A 9 -23.74 22.00 -27.41
CA GLN A 9 -22.31 22.19 -27.68
C GLN A 9 -21.60 20.85 -27.81
N TRP A 10 -21.89 19.88 -26.94
CA TRP A 10 -21.33 18.52 -27.06
C TRP A 10 -21.73 17.84 -28.38
N ARG A 11 -22.99 17.99 -28.81
CA ARG A 11 -23.41 17.47 -30.12
C ARG A 11 -22.71 18.16 -31.28
N ALA A 12 -22.45 19.47 -31.19
CA ALA A 12 -21.72 20.22 -32.21
C ALA A 12 -20.25 19.76 -32.28
N TRP A 13 -19.60 19.54 -31.16
CA TRP A 13 -18.22 18.98 -31.09
C TRP A 13 -18.15 17.55 -31.62
N CYS A 14 -19.07 16.69 -31.25
CA CYS A 14 -19.16 15.32 -31.80
C CYS A 14 -19.39 15.36 -33.33
N VAL A 15 -20.22 16.26 -33.81
CA VAL A 15 -20.48 16.44 -35.24
C VAL A 15 -19.25 17.00 -35.95
N LEU A 16 -18.49 17.94 -35.36
CA LEU A 16 -17.25 18.48 -35.93
C LEU A 16 -16.15 17.43 -36.00
N VAL A 17 -15.95 16.64 -34.95
CA VAL A 17 -15.02 15.50 -34.98
C VAL A 17 -15.49 14.47 -36.00
N PHE A 18 -16.80 14.18 -36.05
CA PHE A 18 -17.39 13.28 -37.02
C PHE A 18 -17.19 13.77 -38.46
N MET A 19 -17.39 15.10 -38.71
CA MET A 19 -17.15 15.70 -40.01
C MET A 19 -15.65 15.76 -40.39
N ALA A 20 -14.77 16.00 -39.43
CA ALA A 20 -13.32 15.96 -39.66
C ALA A 20 -12.84 14.56 -40.05
N VAL A 21 -13.33 13.51 -39.38
CA VAL A 21 -13.07 12.13 -39.77
C VAL A 21 -13.75 11.76 -41.08
N ALA A 22 -14.95 12.28 -41.36
CA ALA A 22 -15.66 12.06 -42.61
C ALA A 22 -14.98 12.74 -43.80
N SER A 23 -14.44 13.96 -43.60
CA SER A 23 -13.71 14.67 -44.64
C SER A 23 -12.35 14.03 -44.97
N ALA A 24 -11.73 13.32 -44.00
CA ALA A 24 -10.57 12.48 -44.22
C ALA A 24 -10.91 11.20 -45.04
N GLY A 25 -12.17 10.87 -45.14
CA GLY A 25 -12.70 9.65 -45.80
C GLY A 25 -13.19 9.86 -47.25
N ALA A 26 -12.92 11.02 -47.88
CA ALA A 26 -13.20 11.18 -49.31
C ALA A 26 -12.47 10.08 -50.08
N ALA A 27 -13.22 9.30 -50.84
CA ALA A 27 -12.86 8.05 -51.48
C ALA A 27 -11.43 8.07 -52.08
N GLN A 28 -10.48 7.50 -51.33
CA GLN A 28 -9.17 7.18 -51.85
C GLN A 28 -9.40 6.10 -52.91
N SER A 29 -9.00 6.37 -54.14
CA SER A 29 -9.04 5.42 -55.24
C SER A 29 -7.99 4.33 -55.00
N LEU A 30 -8.34 3.31 -54.22
CA LEU A 30 -7.48 2.16 -54.01
C LEU A 30 -7.38 1.36 -55.31
N ILE A 31 -6.11 1.02 -55.70
CA ILE A 31 -5.79 0.39 -56.96
C ILE A 31 -5.78 -1.16 -56.90
N GLY A 32 -6.43 -1.77 -55.90
CA GLY A 32 -6.37 -3.21 -55.67
C GLY A 32 -6.77 -4.08 -56.85
N LYS A 33 -7.62 -3.60 -57.79
CA LYS A 33 -8.01 -4.33 -58.97
C LYS A 33 -6.90 -4.47 -60.05
N ARG A 34 -5.78 -3.69 -59.91
CA ARG A 34 -4.60 -3.76 -60.77
C ARG A 34 -3.44 -4.52 -60.14
N VAL A 35 -3.67 -5.07 -58.96
CA VAL A 35 -2.67 -5.75 -58.17
C VAL A 35 -2.74 -7.23 -58.46
N GLU A 36 -1.62 -7.82 -58.72
CA GLU A 36 -1.45 -9.27 -58.89
C GLU A 36 -0.55 -9.80 -57.78
N VAL A 37 -0.84 -10.95 -57.27
CA VAL A 37 -0.15 -11.59 -56.11
C VAL A 37 0.42 -12.93 -56.55
N LEU A 38 1.61 -13.25 -56.10
CA LEU A 38 2.16 -14.59 -56.22
C LEU A 38 1.69 -15.40 -55.00
N GLN A 39 0.76 -16.32 -55.22
CA GLN A 39 0.09 -17.07 -54.12
C GLN A 39 0.88 -18.27 -53.59
N ASP A 40 1.81 -18.80 -54.39
CA ASP A 40 2.61 -19.95 -53.98
C ASP A 40 3.74 -19.51 -53.04
N SER A 41 3.50 -19.57 -51.74
CA SER A 41 4.45 -19.13 -50.69
C SER A 41 5.76 -19.90 -50.73
N LEU A 42 5.75 -21.16 -51.13
CA LEU A 42 6.93 -22.02 -51.21
C LEU A 42 7.82 -21.62 -52.41
N GLN A 43 7.22 -21.26 -53.53
CA GLN A 43 7.93 -20.73 -54.70
C GLN A 43 8.37 -19.30 -54.44
N ALA A 44 7.54 -18.46 -53.85
CA ALA A 44 7.82 -17.05 -53.55
C ALA A 44 9.06 -16.85 -52.66
N ASP A 45 9.31 -17.75 -51.73
CA ASP A 45 10.49 -17.69 -50.86
C ASP A 45 11.79 -18.11 -51.54
N LEU A 46 11.71 -18.94 -52.54
CA LEU A 46 12.85 -19.47 -53.29
C LEU A 46 13.21 -18.67 -54.56
N MET A 47 12.25 -17.89 -55.11
CA MET A 47 12.45 -17.15 -56.35
C MET A 47 13.27 -15.85 -56.12
N GLY A 48 14.31 -15.70 -56.91
CA GLY A 48 15.03 -14.46 -57.04
C GLY A 48 14.26 -13.41 -57.89
N LEU A 49 14.63 -12.13 -57.79
CA LEU A 49 13.98 -11.05 -58.54
C LEU A 49 13.92 -11.30 -60.06
N ALA A 50 14.98 -11.90 -60.68
CA ALA A 50 15.05 -12.15 -62.08
C ALA A 50 14.00 -13.23 -62.51
N GLU A 51 13.73 -14.20 -61.71
CA GLU A 51 12.72 -15.23 -61.95
C GLU A 51 11.30 -14.68 -61.74
N VAL A 52 11.09 -13.87 -60.67
CA VAL A 52 9.81 -13.22 -60.39
C VAL A 52 9.36 -12.28 -61.49
N VAL A 53 10.32 -11.51 -62.07
CA VAL A 53 10.03 -10.58 -63.19
C VAL A 53 9.58 -11.33 -64.46
N GLN A 54 10.09 -12.54 -64.70
CA GLN A 54 9.75 -13.39 -65.83
C GLN A 54 8.60 -14.36 -65.60
N TYR A 55 8.09 -14.37 -64.35
CA TYR A 55 7.02 -15.31 -63.97
C TYR A 55 5.66 -14.88 -64.51
N ASP A 56 5.00 -15.78 -65.25
CA ASP A 56 3.75 -15.46 -65.96
C ASP A 56 2.49 -15.81 -65.16
N ALA A 57 2.60 -16.67 -64.12
CA ALA A 57 1.44 -17.14 -63.36
C ALA A 57 1.14 -16.27 -62.12
N TRP A 58 0.76 -15.02 -62.36
CA TRP A 58 0.30 -14.10 -61.33
C TRP A 58 -1.21 -14.13 -61.19
N ASP A 59 -1.70 -14.22 -59.95
CA ASP A 59 -3.12 -14.20 -59.65
C ASP A 59 -3.62 -12.79 -59.37
N PRO A 60 -4.71 -12.38 -60.00
CA PRO A 60 -5.30 -11.07 -59.67
C PRO A 60 -5.78 -11.02 -58.24
N ALA A 61 -5.50 -9.93 -57.52
CA ALA A 61 -6.00 -9.75 -56.16
C ALA A 61 -7.54 -9.75 -56.16
N ASN A 62 -8.14 -10.68 -55.41
CA ASN A 62 -9.60 -10.82 -55.33
C ASN A 62 -10.29 -9.68 -54.55
N GLN A 63 -9.53 -8.84 -53.91
CA GLN A 63 -10.04 -7.74 -53.02
C GLN A 63 -9.49 -6.40 -53.50
N THR A 64 -10.27 -5.34 -53.21
CA THR A 64 -9.85 -3.93 -53.45
C THR A 64 -8.59 -3.55 -52.64
N VAL A 65 -8.41 -4.20 -51.47
CA VAL A 65 -7.22 -4.10 -50.64
C VAL A 65 -6.68 -5.53 -50.47
N PRO A 66 -5.53 -5.89 -51.10
CA PRO A 66 -4.94 -7.22 -50.92
C PRO A 66 -4.62 -7.49 -49.46
N SER A 67 -5.04 -8.65 -48.98
CA SER A 67 -4.68 -9.18 -47.66
C SER A 67 -3.96 -10.50 -47.85
N LEU A 68 -2.66 -10.54 -47.48
CA LEU A 68 -1.82 -11.72 -47.60
C LEU A 68 -1.80 -12.56 -46.33
N GLY A 69 -2.57 -12.14 -45.31
CA GLY A 69 -2.62 -12.84 -44.04
C GLY A 69 -1.37 -12.64 -43.19
N LEU A 70 -1.09 -13.62 -42.36
CA LEU A 70 0.05 -13.66 -41.44
C LEU A 70 0.95 -14.84 -41.79
N SER A 71 2.13 -14.54 -42.31
CA SER A 71 3.17 -15.55 -42.62
C SER A 71 4.55 -14.92 -42.48
N ASP A 72 5.56 -15.72 -42.17
CA ASP A 72 6.97 -15.29 -42.17
C ASP A 72 7.61 -15.51 -43.57
N ASP A 73 6.83 -15.99 -44.52
CA ASP A 73 7.29 -16.20 -45.87
C ASP A 73 7.39 -14.91 -46.66
N VAL A 74 8.25 -14.90 -47.67
CA VAL A 74 8.35 -13.78 -48.59
C VAL A 74 7.10 -13.76 -49.48
N SER A 75 6.51 -12.59 -49.60
CA SER A 75 5.39 -12.35 -50.51
C SER A 75 5.80 -11.40 -51.61
N TRP A 76 5.37 -11.69 -52.83
CA TRP A 76 5.59 -10.85 -53.99
C TRP A 76 4.28 -10.28 -54.50
N ILE A 77 4.28 -8.99 -54.85
CA ILE A 77 3.14 -8.31 -55.47
C ILE A 77 3.62 -7.58 -56.69
N ARG A 78 2.83 -7.63 -57.74
CA ARG A 78 3.05 -6.90 -58.98
C ARG A 78 1.90 -5.91 -59.22
N LEU A 79 2.22 -4.68 -59.54
CA LEU A 79 1.28 -3.62 -59.88
C LEU A 79 1.61 -3.14 -61.30
N LYS A 80 0.68 -3.27 -62.23
CA LYS A 80 0.82 -2.72 -63.58
C LYS A 80 0.56 -1.23 -63.52
N LEU A 81 1.50 -0.44 -64.01
CA LEU A 81 1.43 1.02 -64.12
C LEU A 81 1.11 1.48 -65.51
N ASP A 82 0.36 2.56 -65.65
CA ASP A 82 0.14 3.17 -66.94
C ASP A 82 1.41 3.97 -67.35
N SER A 83 1.99 3.66 -68.52
CA SER A 83 3.17 4.30 -69.08
C SER A 83 3.01 5.83 -69.32
N ARG A 84 1.78 6.35 -69.19
CA ARG A 84 1.41 7.77 -69.30
C ARG A 84 1.14 8.44 -67.99
N SER A 85 1.66 7.90 -66.86
CA SER A 85 1.42 8.51 -65.54
C SER A 85 1.99 9.94 -65.51
N GLU A 86 1.24 10.87 -64.86
CA GLU A 86 1.65 12.26 -64.68
C GLU A 86 2.98 12.36 -63.92
N ASN A 87 3.76 13.41 -64.24
CA ASN A 87 5.08 13.65 -63.66
C ASN A 87 5.04 13.63 -62.12
N GLY A 88 5.89 12.79 -61.54
CA GLY A 88 6.16 12.81 -60.09
C GLY A 88 5.13 12.11 -59.21
N GLN A 89 4.35 11.17 -59.77
CA GLN A 89 3.45 10.33 -58.97
C GLN A 89 4.21 9.37 -58.06
N LEU A 90 3.60 9.08 -56.93
CA LEU A 90 4.11 8.14 -55.94
C LEU A 90 3.10 6.98 -55.73
N ILE A 91 3.64 5.79 -55.56
CA ILE A 91 2.86 4.67 -55.00
C ILE A 91 3.01 4.76 -53.50
N GLU A 92 1.91 4.93 -52.78
CA GLU A 92 1.85 4.88 -51.31
C GLU A 92 1.25 3.56 -50.88
N ILE A 93 1.92 2.84 -49.99
CA ILE A 93 1.41 1.63 -49.31
C ILE A 93 1.04 2.03 -47.87
N GLN A 94 -0.28 2.09 -47.59
CA GLN A 94 -0.80 2.62 -46.32
C GLN A 94 -0.70 1.58 -45.18
N ASN A 95 0.47 0.97 -45.04
CA ASN A 95 0.85 0.11 -43.95
C ASN A 95 2.28 0.46 -43.49
N ALA A 96 2.38 1.03 -42.31
CA ALA A 96 3.65 1.47 -41.73
C ALA A 96 4.41 0.33 -41.01
N GLY A 97 3.80 -0.87 -40.87
CA GLY A 97 4.31 -1.95 -40.03
C GLY A 97 5.03 -3.06 -40.78
N ILE A 98 5.34 -2.92 -42.07
CA ILE A 98 6.01 -3.95 -42.88
C ILE A 98 7.48 -4.04 -42.49
N ASP A 99 7.94 -5.22 -42.07
CA ASP A 99 9.28 -5.42 -41.53
C ASP A 99 10.35 -5.25 -42.64
N GLU A 100 10.22 -5.96 -43.77
CA GLU A 100 11.04 -5.81 -44.96
C GLU A 100 10.16 -5.46 -46.17
N LEU A 101 10.46 -4.41 -46.86
CA LEU A 101 9.73 -3.95 -48.04
C LEU A 101 10.69 -3.37 -49.08
N THR A 102 10.88 -4.12 -50.16
CA THR A 102 11.68 -3.65 -51.29
C THR A 102 10.79 -3.50 -52.51
N GLY A 103 10.76 -2.34 -53.10
CA GLY A 103 10.06 -2.03 -54.34
C GLY A 103 11.01 -1.95 -55.51
N TYR A 104 10.69 -2.65 -56.57
CA TYR A 104 11.43 -2.66 -57.83
C TYR A 104 10.55 -2.04 -58.91
N MET A 105 11.09 -1.09 -59.63
CA MET A 105 10.44 -0.57 -60.82
C MET A 105 11.01 -1.32 -62.04
N VAL A 106 10.14 -1.97 -62.79
CA VAL A 106 10.49 -2.88 -63.89
C VAL A 106 9.91 -2.29 -65.17
N CYS A 107 10.77 -2.05 -66.16
CA CYS A 107 10.42 -1.54 -67.49
C CYS A 107 10.83 -2.59 -68.50
N ASP A 108 9.89 -3.10 -69.29
CA ASP A 108 10.13 -4.13 -70.32
C ASP A 108 11.02 -5.30 -69.82
N GLY A 109 10.72 -5.79 -68.60
CA GLY A 109 11.44 -6.90 -67.98
C GLY A 109 12.79 -6.54 -67.34
N LYS A 110 13.20 -5.24 -67.33
CA LYS A 110 14.46 -4.80 -66.72
C LYS A 110 14.18 -3.93 -65.51
N VAL A 111 14.90 -4.15 -64.40
CA VAL A 111 14.83 -3.34 -63.19
C VAL A 111 15.52 -1.99 -63.45
N ILE A 112 14.79 -0.89 -63.32
CA ILE A 112 15.26 0.47 -63.54
C ILE A 112 15.49 1.26 -62.24
N ALA A 113 14.80 0.87 -61.17
CA ALA A 113 15.00 1.45 -59.83
C ALA A 113 14.66 0.46 -58.73
N THR A 114 15.34 0.57 -57.60
CA THR A 114 15.10 -0.24 -56.38
C THR A 114 15.00 0.68 -55.19
N TYR A 115 14.03 0.47 -54.34
CA TYR A 115 13.77 1.24 -53.14
C TYR A 115 13.56 0.32 -51.95
N ASN A 116 14.29 0.53 -50.85
CA ASN A 116 14.10 -0.16 -49.58
C ASN A 116 13.29 0.72 -48.64
N ARG A 117 12.18 0.21 -48.12
CA ARG A 117 11.23 0.99 -47.31
C ARG A 117 10.69 0.21 -46.10
N GLY A 118 11.16 -0.99 -45.82
CA GLY A 118 10.77 -1.79 -44.65
C GLY A 118 11.32 -1.18 -43.37
N VAL A 119 10.58 -1.34 -42.26
CA VAL A 119 10.94 -0.78 -40.93
C VAL A 119 12.30 -1.26 -40.45
N LEU A 120 12.74 -2.45 -40.86
CA LEU A 120 14.02 -3.06 -40.49
C LEU A 120 15.14 -2.85 -41.52
N GLN A 121 14.89 -2.11 -42.56
CA GLN A 121 15.86 -1.89 -43.66
C GLN A 121 16.52 -0.52 -43.55
N ASP A 122 17.81 -0.45 -43.83
CA ASP A 122 18.54 0.80 -43.91
C ASP A 122 17.94 1.69 -45.01
N GLY A 123 17.75 2.97 -44.73
CA GLY A 123 17.18 3.95 -45.67
C GLY A 123 15.64 3.90 -45.75
N ALA A 124 14.97 3.21 -44.83
CA ALA A 124 13.50 3.14 -44.79
C ALA A 124 12.82 4.52 -44.85
N ASN A 125 13.44 5.55 -44.28
CA ASN A 125 12.93 6.93 -44.24
C ASN A 125 13.47 7.85 -45.34
N ASP A 126 14.35 7.38 -46.20
CA ASP A 126 14.93 8.20 -47.28
C ASP A 126 13.86 8.62 -48.30
N GLY A 127 13.49 9.89 -48.28
CA GLY A 127 12.47 10.43 -49.19
C GLY A 127 11.03 10.02 -48.86
N ALA A 128 10.76 9.57 -47.63
CA ALA A 128 9.39 9.26 -47.19
C ALA A 128 8.59 10.56 -46.95
N TYR A 129 7.33 10.59 -47.38
CA TYR A 129 6.39 11.70 -47.21
C TYR A 129 5.49 11.51 -45.99
N GLY A 130 5.97 10.86 -44.96
CA GLY A 130 5.21 10.55 -43.72
C GLY A 130 5.53 9.17 -43.20
N THR A 131 4.64 8.60 -42.37
CA THR A 131 4.82 7.27 -41.73
C THR A 131 4.62 6.10 -42.69
N TYR A 132 4.04 6.33 -43.87
CA TYR A 132 3.81 5.26 -44.84
C TYR A 132 4.91 5.19 -45.90
N PRO A 133 5.33 3.98 -46.30
CA PRO A 133 6.29 3.80 -47.37
C PRO A 133 5.76 4.32 -48.70
N THR A 134 6.60 5.12 -49.39
CA THR A 134 6.30 5.71 -50.68
C THR A 134 7.38 5.36 -51.71
N PHE A 135 6.94 5.11 -52.94
CA PHE A 135 7.81 4.70 -54.04
C PHE A 135 7.62 5.65 -55.24
N PRO A 136 8.64 6.39 -55.61
CA PRO A 136 8.55 7.25 -56.79
C PRO A 136 8.37 6.41 -58.07
N ILE A 137 7.44 6.82 -58.92
CA ILE A 137 7.28 6.23 -60.24
C ILE A 137 8.25 6.98 -61.20
N PRO A 138 9.24 6.27 -61.75
CA PRO A 138 10.22 6.89 -62.65
C PRO A 138 9.57 7.26 -63.98
N LEU A 139 10.00 8.37 -64.55
CA LEU A 139 9.60 8.84 -65.88
C LEU A 139 10.45 8.07 -66.93
N VAL A 140 9.88 7.05 -67.48
CA VAL A 140 10.54 6.24 -68.50
C VAL A 140 9.53 5.91 -69.59
N GLU A 141 9.90 6.06 -70.80
CA GLU A 141 9.13 5.53 -71.95
C GLU A 141 9.37 4.05 -72.09
N CYS A 142 8.40 3.23 -71.70
CA CYS A 142 8.42 1.77 -71.83
C CYS A 142 7.11 1.25 -72.44
N GLY A 143 7.21 0.06 -73.03
CA GLY A 143 6.03 -0.67 -73.46
C GLY A 143 5.17 -1.14 -72.27
N GLU A 144 5.81 -1.75 -71.27
CA GLU A 144 5.16 -2.17 -70.05
C GLU A 144 5.97 -1.76 -68.81
N LEU A 145 5.31 -1.06 -67.91
CA LEU A 145 5.88 -0.64 -66.61
C LEU A 145 5.18 -1.36 -65.46
N TYR A 146 5.96 -2.00 -64.63
CA TYR A 146 5.47 -2.66 -63.40
C TYR A 146 6.19 -2.16 -62.17
N ALA A 147 5.49 -2.02 -61.08
CA ALA A 147 6.08 -1.97 -59.75
C ALA A 147 5.95 -3.36 -59.11
N VAL A 148 7.07 -3.93 -58.75
CA VAL A 148 7.15 -5.25 -58.10
C VAL A 148 7.64 -5.07 -56.69
N PHE A 149 6.91 -5.60 -55.70
CA PHE A 149 7.22 -5.44 -54.31
C PHE A 149 7.54 -6.81 -53.69
N ARG A 150 8.71 -6.91 -53.09
CA ARG A 150 9.11 -8.00 -52.21
C ARG A 150 8.86 -7.56 -50.78
N MET A 151 8.13 -8.36 -50.05
CA MET A 151 7.80 -8.03 -48.65
C MET A 151 7.86 -9.24 -47.77
N LYS A 152 8.28 -8.99 -46.51
CA LYS A 152 8.27 -9.97 -45.43
C LYS A 152 7.82 -9.26 -44.16
N SER A 153 6.91 -9.90 -43.40
CA SER A 153 6.43 -9.28 -42.16
C SER A 153 5.97 -10.32 -41.15
N SER A 154 6.35 -10.12 -39.93
CA SER A 154 5.85 -10.90 -38.78
C SER A 154 4.44 -10.48 -38.34
N LYS A 155 3.81 -9.57 -39.07
CA LYS A 155 2.47 -9.00 -38.82
C LYS A 155 1.57 -9.24 -40.02
N PRO A 156 0.22 -9.16 -39.87
CA PRO A 156 -0.68 -9.30 -41.01
C PRO A 156 -0.40 -8.26 -42.09
N LEU A 157 -0.26 -8.73 -43.32
CA LEU A 157 -0.01 -7.92 -44.49
C LEU A 157 -1.32 -7.52 -45.15
N LEU A 158 -1.90 -6.41 -44.68
CA LEU A 158 -2.98 -5.70 -45.38
C LEU A 158 -2.36 -4.54 -46.15
N LEU A 159 -2.64 -4.45 -47.46
CA LEU A 159 -1.92 -3.57 -48.39
C LEU A 159 -2.86 -2.60 -49.11
N PRO A 160 -3.36 -1.55 -48.42
CA PRO A 160 -4.05 -0.48 -49.11
C PRO A 160 -3.04 0.32 -49.92
N MET A 161 -3.12 0.24 -51.23
CA MET A 161 -2.21 0.94 -52.15
C MET A 161 -2.95 2.00 -52.94
N ARG A 162 -2.30 3.14 -53.13
CA ARG A 162 -2.80 4.20 -54.03
C ARG A 162 -1.66 4.84 -54.80
N ILE A 163 -2.00 5.43 -55.96
CA ILE A 163 -1.11 6.30 -56.68
C ILE A 163 -1.61 7.73 -56.48
N ALA A 164 -0.71 8.61 -56.04
CA ALA A 164 -1.06 10.00 -55.72
C ALA A 164 0.14 10.94 -55.98
N GLY A 165 -0.13 12.22 -56.16
CA GLY A 165 0.91 13.19 -56.23
C GLY A 165 1.57 13.51 -54.88
N PRO A 166 2.85 13.96 -54.81
CA PRO A 166 3.56 14.24 -53.57
C PRO A 166 2.83 15.22 -52.66
N ARG A 167 2.16 16.24 -53.25
CA ARG A 167 1.39 17.23 -52.45
C ARG A 167 0.17 16.61 -51.78
N GLU A 168 -0.50 15.70 -52.44
CA GLU A 168 -1.66 14.98 -51.90
C GLU A 168 -1.23 14.03 -50.78
N VAL A 169 -0.19 13.24 -51.01
CA VAL A 169 0.40 12.33 -50.00
C VAL A 169 0.80 13.12 -48.76
N LEU A 170 1.50 14.22 -48.91
CA LEU A 170 1.93 15.06 -47.78
C LEU A 170 0.75 15.71 -47.06
N SER A 171 -0.28 16.22 -47.81
CA SER A 171 -1.48 16.78 -47.20
C SER A 171 -2.24 15.75 -46.33
N ASP A 172 -2.38 14.52 -46.82
CA ASP A 172 -3.06 13.48 -46.10
C ASP A 172 -2.23 12.95 -44.93
N ALA A 173 -0.90 12.85 -45.07
CA ALA A 173 0.00 12.58 -43.97
C ALA A 173 -0.15 13.61 -42.84
N HIS A 174 -0.14 14.92 -43.18
CA HIS A 174 -0.36 15.99 -42.21
C HIS A 174 -1.71 15.89 -41.49
N LYS A 175 -2.81 15.63 -42.20
CA LYS A 175 -4.13 15.44 -41.57
C LYS A 175 -4.13 14.27 -40.56
N ARG A 176 -3.52 13.17 -40.98
CA ARG A 176 -3.39 11.98 -40.14
C ARG A 176 -2.54 12.26 -38.89
N ASP A 177 -1.39 12.92 -39.09
CA ASP A 177 -0.48 13.26 -37.98
C ASP A 177 -1.13 14.21 -36.97
N ILE A 178 -1.92 15.20 -37.43
CA ILE A 178 -2.71 16.07 -36.53
C ILE A 178 -3.71 15.25 -35.72
N LEU A 179 -4.43 14.31 -36.35
CA LEU A 179 -5.41 13.46 -35.64
C LEU A 179 -4.72 12.55 -34.61
N PHE A 180 -3.58 11.95 -34.96
CA PHE A 180 -2.81 11.14 -34.01
C PHE A 180 -2.15 11.99 -32.93
N ALA A 181 -1.65 13.18 -33.24
CA ALA A 181 -1.14 14.09 -32.23
C ALA A 181 -2.21 14.47 -31.20
N ALA A 182 -3.43 14.75 -31.67
CA ALA A 182 -4.56 15.00 -30.78
C ALA A 182 -4.90 13.76 -29.94
N TYR A 183 -4.91 12.57 -30.53
CA TYR A 183 -5.14 11.31 -29.84
C TYR A 183 -4.07 11.03 -28.76
N PHE A 184 -2.78 11.16 -29.10
CA PHE A 184 -1.70 10.97 -28.14
C PHE A 184 -1.67 12.07 -27.08
N GLY A 185 -2.11 13.29 -27.42
CA GLY A 185 -2.34 14.36 -26.46
C GLY A 185 -3.40 13.97 -25.41
N VAL A 186 -4.51 13.37 -25.83
CA VAL A 186 -5.53 12.85 -24.91
C VAL A 186 -4.95 11.74 -24.02
N ILE A 187 -4.22 10.78 -24.59
CA ILE A 187 -3.55 9.72 -23.83
C ILE A 187 -2.62 10.31 -22.77
N LEU A 188 -1.77 11.26 -23.16
CA LEU A 188 -0.81 11.88 -22.25
C LEU A 188 -1.51 12.62 -21.11
N VAL A 189 -2.55 13.40 -21.41
CA VAL A 189 -3.33 14.09 -20.39
C VAL A 189 -4.00 13.11 -19.46
N MET A 190 -4.61 12.03 -19.97
CA MET A 190 -5.27 11.02 -19.15
C MET A 190 -4.28 10.25 -18.30
N LEU A 191 -3.09 9.94 -18.84
CA LEU A 191 -2.00 9.29 -18.12
C LEU A 191 -1.55 10.16 -16.92
N LEU A 192 -1.19 11.41 -17.20
CA LEU A 192 -0.71 12.35 -16.18
C LEU A 192 -1.79 12.64 -15.13
N TYR A 193 -3.05 12.81 -15.55
CA TYR A 193 -4.19 13.01 -14.66
C TYR A 193 -4.36 11.83 -13.69
N ASN A 194 -4.37 10.59 -14.20
CA ASN A 194 -4.54 9.42 -13.36
C ASN A 194 -3.32 9.15 -12.47
N LEU A 195 -2.12 9.44 -12.97
CA LEU A 195 -0.89 9.36 -12.17
C LEU A 195 -0.91 10.40 -11.02
N PHE A 196 -1.36 11.62 -11.30
CA PHE A 196 -1.58 12.64 -10.27
C PHE A 196 -2.60 12.18 -9.22
N LEU A 197 -3.71 11.57 -9.66
CA LEU A 197 -4.72 11.02 -8.74
C LEU A 197 -4.16 9.87 -7.90
N PHE A 198 -3.29 9.04 -8.46
CA PHE A 198 -2.61 8.01 -7.70
C PHE A 198 -1.82 8.60 -6.52
N PHE A 199 -0.99 9.62 -6.76
CA PHE A 199 -0.22 10.28 -5.70
C PHE A 199 -1.11 11.04 -4.70
N SER A 200 -2.25 11.58 -5.15
CA SER A 200 -3.16 12.36 -4.29
C SER A 200 -4.07 11.49 -3.44
N VAL A 201 -4.55 10.36 -3.98
CA VAL A 201 -5.58 9.50 -3.35
C VAL A 201 -4.98 8.25 -2.73
N GLY A 202 -3.82 7.77 -3.24
CA GLY A 202 -3.16 6.56 -2.77
C GLY A 202 -3.83 5.24 -3.20
N ASP A 203 -4.86 5.26 -4.06
CA ASP A 203 -5.52 4.03 -4.56
C ASP A 203 -4.73 3.45 -5.75
N ARG A 204 -4.23 2.23 -5.58
CA ARG A 204 -3.46 1.48 -6.59
C ARG A 204 -4.17 1.35 -7.94
N SER A 205 -5.50 1.41 -7.97
CA SER A 205 -6.27 1.30 -9.21
C SER A 205 -5.94 2.41 -10.22
N TYR A 206 -5.53 3.59 -9.74
CA TYR A 206 -5.07 4.66 -10.64
C TYR A 206 -3.72 4.36 -11.27
N LEU A 207 -2.81 3.73 -10.54
CA LEU A 207 -1.52 3.30 -11.09
C LEU A 207 -1.71 2.18 -12.12
N GLU A 208 -2.55 1.18 -11.80
CA GLU A 208 -2.89 0.09 -12.72
C GLU A 208 -3.53 0.63 -14.00
N TYR A 209 -4.42 1.61 -13.85
CA TYR A 209 -5.06 2.28 -14.97
C TYR A 209 -4.08 3.13 -15.78
N SER A 210 -3.17 3.85 -15.13
CA SER A 210 -2.11 4.60 -15.81
C SER A 210 -1.19 3.70 -16.63
N LEU A 211 -0.84 2.54 -16.07
CA LEU A 211 -0.04 1.55 -16.78
C LEU A 211 -0.79 0.97 -17.99
N PHE A 212 -2.08 0.69 -17.83
CA PHE A 212 -2.96 0.25 -18.92
C PHE A 212 -3.00 1.30 -20.05
N ILE A 213 -3.24 2.59 -19.74
CA ILE A 213 -3.26 3.69 -20.71
C ILE A 213 -1.92 3.79 -21.44
N PHE A 214 -0.81 3.71 -20.72
CA PHE A 214 0.54 3.78 -21.27
C PHE A 214 0.81 2.63 -22.26
N MET A 215 0.44 1.40 -21.90
CA MET A 215 0.65 0.23 -22.74
C MET A 215 -0.23 0.24 -23.99
N ILE A 216 -1.50 0.63 -23.87
CA ILE A 216 -2.39 0.80 -25.04
C ILE A 216 -1.90 1.93 -25.95
N GLY A 217 -1.49 3.05 -25.36
CA GLY A 217 -0.92 4.17 -26.12
C GLY A 217 0.33 3.77 -26.88
N GLY A 218 1.23 3.05 -26.24
CA GLY A 218 2.43 2.49 -26.86
C GLY A 218 2.10 1.51 -28.00
N THR A 219 1.11 0.64 -27.78
CA THR A 219 0.63 -0.25 -28.84
C THR A 219 0.13 0.52 -30.05
N GLN A 220 -0.68 1.56 -29.86
CA GLN A 220 -1.19 2.41 -30.94
C GLN A 220 -0.07 3.16 -31.65
N LEU A 221 0.92 3.64 -30.91
CA LEU A 221 2.09 4.32 -31.45
C LEU A 221 2.88 3.43 -32.41
N VAL A 222 3.12 2.17 -32.01
CA VAL A 222 3.85 1.19 -32.81
C VAL A 222 3.04 0.75 -34.01
N LEU A 223 1.74 0.42 -33.83
CA LEU A 223 0.87 -0.05 -34.91
C LEU A 223 0.67 1.01 -36.02
N ASN A 224 0.74 2.30 -35.69
CA ASN A 224 0.54 3.39 -36.63
C ASN A 224 1.86 3.98 -37.20
N GLY A 225 3.00 3.31 -36.92
CA GLY A 225 4.29 3.65 -37.55
C GLY A 225 5.00 4.85 -36.92
N TYR A 226 4.66 5.24 -35.70
CA TYR A 226 5.33 6.36 -35.00
C TYR A 226 6.53 5.92 -34.16
N ALA A 227 6.82 4.61 -34.05
CA ALA A 227 7.95 4.08 -33.29
C ALA A 227 9.32 4.62 -33.75
N PRO A 228 9.62 4.81 -35.04
CA PRO A 228 10.90 5.34 -35.51
C PRO A 228 11.22 6.73 -34.95
N TYR A 229 10.22 7.59 -34.69
CA TYR A 229 10.44 8.91 -34.10
C TYR A 229 11.07 8.90 -32.71
N PHE A 230 11.08 7.74 -32.04
CA PHE A 230 11.71 7.52 -30.74
C PHE A 230 13.07 6.83 -30.82
N ASN A 231 13.70 6.85 -32.00
CA ASN A 231 15.02 6.27 -32.26
C ASN A 231 15.13 4.76 -31.89
N VAL A 232 14.03 4.05 -32.04
CA VAL A 232 13.95 2.59 -31.74
C VAL A 232 14.83 1.80 -32.73
N GLU A 233 15.10 2.36 -33.91
CA GLU A 233 15.97 1.82 -34.95
C GLU A 233 17.41 1.58 -34.45
N ALA A 234 17.89 2.37 -33.48
CA ALA A 234 19.19 2.18 -32.84
C ALA A 234 19.30 0.83 -32.08
N TRP A 235 18.18 0.16 -31.84
CA TRP A 235 18.08 -1.08 -31.09
C TRP A 235 17.39 -2.18 -31.92
N PRO A 236 18.08 -2.76 -32.92
CA PRO A 236 17.45 -3.66 -33.91
C PRO A 236 16.72 -4.85 -33.29
N TRP A 237 17.31 -5.45 -32.24
CA TRP A 237 16.68 -6.58 -31.54
C TRP A 237 15.34 -6.19 -30.93
N PHE A 238 15.24 -5.00 -30.36
CA PHE A 238 14.02 -4.50 -29.75
C PHE A 238 13.03 -4.02 -30.81
N ASN A 239 13.50 -3.34 -31.86
CA ASN A 239 12.67 -2.81 -32.94
C ASN A 239 11.84 -3.92 -33.61
N THR A 240 12.42 -5.10 -33.86
CA THR A 240 11.70 -6.26 -34.41
C THR A 240 10.61 -6.79 -33.50
N ARG A 241 10.74 -6.61 -32.17
CA ARG A 241 9.89 -7.21 -31.13
C ARG A 241 8.95 -6.23 -30.43
N ILE A 242 9.12 -4.93 -30.65
CA ILE A 242 8.40 -3.87 -29.94
C ILE A 242 6.88 -4.03 -29.99
N THR A 243 6.33 -4.43 -31.15
CA THR A 243 4.90 -4.68 -31.33
C THR A 243 4.41 -5.81 -30.41
N HIS A 244 5.20 -6.87 -30.30
CA HIS A 244 4.87 -8.04 -29.46
C HIS A 244 4.97 -7.68 -27.97
N PHE A 245 5.99 -6.94 -27.57
CA PHE A 245 6.11 -6.47 -26.19
C PHE A 245 4.92 -5.60 -25.78
N PHE A 246 4.58 -4.58 -26.56
CA PHE A 246 3.41 -3.78 -26.26
C PHE A 246 2.11 -4.57 -26.31
N GLY A 247 1.96 -5.53 -27.21
CA GLY A 247 0.82 -6.43 -27.31
C GLY A 247 0.66 -7.30 -26.05
N VAL A 248 1.73 -7.92 -25.56
CA VAL A 248 1.74 -8.73 -24.34
C VAL A 248 1.42 -7.86 -23.12
N PHE A 249 2.15 -6.77 -22.93
CA PHE A 249 2.01 -5.93 -21.73
C PHE A 249 0.68 -5.18 -21.71
N SER A 250 0.15 -4.75 -22.86
CA SER A 250 -1.19 -4.16 -22.91
C SER A 250 -2.27 -5.14 -22.50
N GLY A 251 -2.17 -6.41 -22.95
CA GLY A 251 -3.09 -7.46 -22.56
C GLY A 251 -3.00 -7.79 -21.06
N LEU A 252 -1.79 -7.94 -20.53
CA LEU A 252 -1.56 -8.20 -19.11
C LEU A 252 -2.11 -7.08 -18.23
N THR A 253 -1.80 -5.81 -18.56
CA THR A 253 -2.29 -4.65 -17.80
C THR A 253 -3.81 -4.50 -17.89
N THR A 254 -4.40 -4.83 -19.04
CA THR A 254 -5.85 -4.87 -19.22
C THR A 254 -6.50 -5.88 -18.28
N ILE A 255 -5.96 -7.11 -18.20
CA ILE A 255 -6.48 -8.16 -17.32
C ILE A 255 -6.35 -7.74 -15.86
N VAL A 256 -5.16 -7.27 -15.42
CA VAL A 256 -4.93 -6.81 -14.03
C VAL A 256 -5.92 -5.72 -13.66
N PHE A 257 -6.01 -4.68 -14.49
CA PHE A 257 -6.93 -3.58 -14.25
C PHE A 257 -8.39 -4.04 -14.18
N ALA A 258 -8.85 -4.84 -15.13
CA ALA A 258 -10.23 -5.32 -15.16
C ALA A 258 -10.56 -6.20 -13.95
N GLN A 259 -9.67 -7.12 -13.55
CA GLN A 259 -9.84 -7.97 -12.38
C GLN A 259 -9.98 -7.15 -11.09
N ASN A 260 -9.10 -6.17 -10.90
CA ASN A 260 -9.06 -5.36 -9.70
C ASN A 260 -10.19 -4.32 -9.69
N PHE A 261 -10.47 -3.68 -10.82
CA PHE A 261 -11.56 -2.72 -10.94
C PHE A 261 -12.92 -3.36 -10.66
N LEU A 262 -13.21 -4.50 -11.32
CA LEU A 262 -14.46 -5.24 -11.13
C LEU A 262 -14.49 -6.07 -9.84
N ARG A 263 -13.39 -6.14 -9.08
CA ARG A 263 -13.25 -6.99 -7.89
C ARG A 263 -13.65 -8.45 -8.20
N LEU A 264 -13.15 -9.00 -9.31
CA LEU A 264 -13.56 -10.33 -9.79
C LEU A 264 -13.25 -11.44 -8.79
N SER A 265 -12.19 -11.33 -8.01
CA SER A 265 -11.86 -12.28 -6.92
C SER A 265 -13.01 -12.43 -5.91
N ARG A 266 -13.75 -11.35 -5.63
CA ARG A 266 -14.88 -11.31 -4.70
C ARG A 266 -16.20 -11.69 -5.35
N TYR A 267 -16.49 -11.12 -6.53
CA TYR A 267 -17.81 -11.24 -7.16
C TYR A 267 -17.92 -12.40 -8.15
N VAL A 268 -16.83 -12.76 -8.86
CA VAL A 268 -16.81 -13.79 -9.93
C VAL A 268 -15.51 -14.60 -9.84
N PRO A 269 -15.28 -15.39 -8.76
CA PRO A 269 -13.99 -16.06 -8.51
C PRO A 269 -13.54 -17.01 -9.63
N TRP A 270 -14.49 -17.70 -10.29
CA TRP A 270 -14.15 -18.60 -11.40
C TRP A 270 -13.55 -17.85 -12.59
N LEU A 271 -14.10 -16.66 -12.91
CA LEU A 271 -13.60 -15.82 -13.99
C LEU A 271 -12.22 -15.23 -13.63
N HIS A 272 -12.01 -14.85 -12.38
CA HIS A 272 -10.70 -14.41 -11.89
C HIS A 272 -9.64 -15.51 -12.10
N LYS A 273 -9.95 -16.77 -11.76
CA LYS A 273 -9.05 -17.91 -11.98
C LYS A 273 -8.78 -18.16 -13.47
N LEU A 274 -9.83 -18.09 -14.31
CA LEU A 274 -9.70 -18.24 -15.76
C LEU A 274 -8.76 -17.17 -16.33
N LEU A 275 -8.96 -15.89 -15.97
CA LEU A 275 -8.12 -14.78 -16.43
C LEU A 275 -6.68 -14.90 -15.93
N ASN A 276 -6.46 -15.46 -14.75
CA ASN A 276 -5.10 -15.75 -14.26
C ASN A 276 -4.40 -16.79 -15.16
N GLY A 277 -5.13 -17.72 -15.77
CA GLY A 277 -4.56 -18.64 -16.76
C GLY A 277 -3.95 -17.93 -17.98
N TYR A 278 -4.53 -16.79 -18.39
CA TYR A 278 -4.00 -16.01 -19.51
C TYR A 278 -2.62 -15.39 -19.22
N PHE A 279 -2.24 -15.19 -17.97
CA PHE A 279 -0.88 -14.74 -17.63
C PHE A 279 0.18 -15.73 -18.12
N VAL A 280 -0.09 -17.02 -17.95
CA VAL A 280 0.82 -18.08 -18.44
C VAL A 280 0.90 -18.06 -19.97
N VAL A 281 -0.24 -17.88 -20.64
CA VAL A 281 -0.30 -17.84 -22.11
C VAL A 281 0.42 -16.60 -22.65
N TYR A 282 0.24 -15.42 -22.02
CA TYR A 282 1.01 -14.23 -22.37
C TYR A 282 2.52 -14.40 -22.10
N LEU A 283 2.90 -15.12 -21.05
CA LEU A 283 4.31 -15.44 -20.79
C LEU A 283 4.89 -16.31 -21.92
N VAL A 284 4.12 -17.28 -22.43
CA VAL A 284 4.51 -18.08 -23.59
C VAL A 284 4.70 -17.17 -24.81
N ALA A 285 3.76 -16.24 -25.06
CA ALA A 285 3.90 -15.29 -26.17
C ALA A 285 5.16 -14.43 -26.02
N LEU A 286 5.47 -13.98 -24.81
CA LEU A 286 6.67 -13.19 -24.53
C LEU A 286 7.95 -13.99 -24.80
N VAL A 287 8.00 -15.26 -24.36
CA VAL A 287 9.11 -16.17 -24.61
C VAL A 287 9.30 -16.40 -26.12
N LEU A 288 8.21 -16.69 -26.84
CA LEU A 288 8.25 -16.85 -28.29
C LEU A 288 8.80 -15.58 -28.98
N ALA A 289 8.36 -14.39 -28.55
CA ALA A 289 8.86 -13.13 -29.10
C ALA A 289 10.36 -12.93 -28.82
N ILE A 290 10.83 -13.25 -27.62
CA ILE A 290 12.25 -13.16 -27.24
C ILE A 290 13.11 -14.07 -28.13
N PHE A 291 12.65 -15.31 -28.37
CA PHE A 291 13.36 -16.28 -29.21
C PHE A 291 13.17 -16.08 -30.72
N GLY A 292 12.49 -15.00 -31.15
CA GLY A 292 12.35 -14.65 -32.56
C GLY A 292 11.23 -15.41 -33.31
N GLN A 293 10.39 -16.19 -32.61
CA GLN A 293 9.23 -16.85 -33.18
C GLN A 293 8.04 -15.86 -33.26
N LEU A 294 8.20 -14.80 -34.05
CA LEU A 294 7.33 -13.62 -34.03
C LEU A 294 5.90 -13.91 -34.50
N VAL A 295 5.75 -14.70 -35.57
CA VAL A 295 4.44 -15.09 -36.10
C VAL A 295 3.65 -15.92 -35.07
N TRP A 296 4.30 -16.86 -34.39
CA TRP A 296 3.67 -17.63 -33.33
C TRP A 296 3.32 -16.77 -32.13
N ALA A 297 4.23 -15.87 -31.74
CA ALA A 297 3.97 -14.91 -30.68
C ALA A 297 2.75 -14.03 -30.99
N TYR A 298 2.64 -13.53 -32.21
CA TYR A 298 1.52 -12.72 -32.67
C TYR A 298 0.19 -13.48 -32.61
N ASN A 299 0.16 -14.74 -33.07
CA ASN A 299 -1.03 -15.61 -32.99
C ASN A 299 -1.46 -15.85 -31.54
N VAL A 300 -0.51 -16.12 -30.64
CA VAL A 300 -0.80 -16.32 -29.21
C VAL A 300 -1.33 -15.02 -28.58
N ILE A 301 -0.78 -13.85 -28.92
CA ILE A 301 -1.27 -12.56 -28.45
C ILE A 301 -2.72 -12.33 -28.91
N ASN A 302 -3.02 -12.59 -30.18
CA ASN A 302 -4.38 -12.46 -30.72
C ASN A 302 -5.37 -13.43 -30.07
N PHE A 303 -4.95 -14.67 -29.82
CA PHE A 303 -5.76 -15.60 -29.04
C PHE A 303 -6.04 -15.06 -27.62
N CYS A 304 -5.02 -14.53 -26.96
CA CYS A 304 -5.18 -13.93 -25.65
C CYS A 304 -6.07 -12.68 -25.66
N ALA A 305 -6.04 -11.90 -26.76
CA ALA A 305 -6.90 -10.73 -26.90
C ALA A 305 -8.40 -11.09 -26.83
N ALA A 306 -8.79 -12.32 -27.18
CA ALA A 306 -10.15 -12.81 -26.98
C ALA A 306 -10.60 -12.83 -25.52
N ALA A 307 -9.68 -12.79 -24.54
CA ALA A 307 -10.02 -12.67 -23.13
C ALA A 307 -10.85 -11.40 -22.82
N ILE A 308 -10.75 -10.36 -23.65
CA ILE A 308 -11.51 -9.12 -23.50
C ILE A 308 -13.04 -9.35 -23.52
N PHE A 309 -13.51 -10.37 -24.25
CA PHE A 309 -14.93 -10.71 -24.29
C PHE A 309 -15.47 -11.22 -22.96
N PHE A 310 -14.63 -11.78 -22.09
CA PHE A 310 -15.03 -12.21 -20.75
C PHE A 310 -15.28 -11.04 -19.79
N PHE A 311 -14.83 -9.83 -20.10
CA PHE A 311 -15.08 -8.66 -19.26
C PHE A 311 -16.52 -8.22 -19.26
N ILE A 312 -17.27 -8.41 -20.37
CA ILE A 312 -18.69 -8.06 -20.44
C ILE A 312 -19.52 -8.89 -19.46
N PRO A 313 -19.51 -10.25 -19.49
CA PRO A 313 -20.26 -11.02 -18.51
C PRO A 313 -19.74 -10.80 -17.08
N GLY A 314 -18.43 -10.62 -16.89
CA GLY A 314 -17.85 -10.28 -15.61
C GLY A 314 -18.43 -8.98 -15.04
N ALA A 315 -18.51 -7.91 -15.84
CA ALA A 315 -19.08 -6.63 -15.46
C ALA A 315 -20.59 -6.74 -15.16
N ILE A 316 -21.36 -7.47 -16.00
CA ILE A 316 -22.80 -7.68 -15.80
C ILE A 316 -23.08 -8.39 -14.48
N ILE A 317 -22.36 -9.49 -14.19
CA ILE A 317 -22.54 -10.25 -12.95
C ILE A 317 -22.17 -9.39 -11.74
N THR A 318 -21.06 -8.65 -11.82
CA THR A 318 -20.59 -7.76 -10.74
C THR A 318 -21.60 -6.62 -10.50
N MET A 319 -22.14 -6.04 -11.56
CA MET A 319 -23.18 -5.01 -11.50
C MET A 319 -24.46 -5.54 -10.83
N ARG A 320 -24.92 -6.76 -11.22
CA ARG A 320 -26.11 -7.40 -10.63
C ARG A 320 -25.92 -7.73 -9.15
N LYS A 321 -24.69 -7.92 -8.69
CA LYS A 321 -24.33 -8.12 -7.27
C LYS A 321 -24.17 -6.79 -6.49
N GLY A 322 -24.59 -5.66 -7.07
CA GLY A 322 -24.66 -4.36 -6.39
C GLY A 322 -23.41 -3.48 -6.52
N TYR A 323 -22.41 -3.86 -7.30
CA TYR A 323 -21.25 -3.01 -7.52
C TYR A 323 -21.51 -1.98 -8.64
N SER A 324 -21.95 -0.79 -8.25
CA SER A 324 -22.38 0.28 -9.17
C SER A 324 -21.31 0.74 -10.17
N PRO A 325 -20.00 0.84 -9.87
CA PRO A 325 -19.00 1.26 -10.85
C PRO A 325 -18.90 0.35 -12.08
N ALA A 326 -19.30 -0.93 -11.97
CA ALA A 326 -19.26 -1.88 -13.08
C ALA A 326 -20.09 -1.45 -14.29
N LYS A 327 -21.13 -0.61 -14.11
CA LYS A 327 -21.94 -0.08 -15.23
C LYS A 327 -21.15 0.81 -16.18
N TYR A 328 -20.26 1.65 -15.64
CA TYR A 328 -19.40 2.51 -16.46
C TYR A 328 -18.31 1.72 -17.16
N PHE A 329 -17.76 0.73 -16.46
CA PHE A 329 -16.82 -0.23 -17.05
C PHE A 329 -17.47 -1.00 -18.21
N LEU A 330 -18.67 -1.51 -18.02
CA LEU A 330 -19.43 -2.21 -19.05
C LEU A 330 -19.63 -1.35 -20.30
N LEU A 331 -20.03 -0.09 -20.13
CA LEU A 331 -20.21 0.84 -21.24
C LEU A 331 -18.88 1.11 -21.97
N ALA A 332 -17.82 1.40 -21.24
CA ALA A 332 -16.50 1.69 -21.79
C ALA A 332 -15.96 0.51 -22.61
N PHE A 333 -15.94 -0.68 -22.00
CA PHE A 333 -15.43 -1.88 -22.67
C PHE A 333 -16.32 -2.37 -23.80
N THR A 334 -17.63 -2.15 -23.76
CA THR A 334 -18.51 -2.49 -24.90
C THR A 334 -18.15 -1.67 -26.14
N ILE A 335 -17.90 -0.36 -25.98
CA ILE A 335 -17.46 0.51 -27.07
C ILE A 335 -16.08 0.09 -27.57
N PHE A 336 -15.15 -0.15 -26.66
CA PHE A 336 -13.78 -0.58 -27.01
C PHE A 336 -13.76 -1.92 -27.74
N ILE A 337 -14.50 -2.93 -27.24
CA ILE A 337 -14.63 -4.23 -27.91
C ILE A 337 -15.22 -4.07 -29.30
N GLY A 338 -16.25 -3.22 -29.45
CA GLY A 338 -16.78 -2.91 -30.77
C GLY A 338 -15.73 -2.33 -31.72
N ALA A 339 -14.88 -1.43 -31.25
CA ALA A 339 -13.78 -0.88 -32.01
C ALA A 339 -12.71 -1.93 -32.36
N VAL A 340 -12.37 -2.81 -31.43
CA VAL A 340 -11.45 -3.94 -31.66
C VAL A 340 -12.00 -4.90 -32.71
N VAL A 341 -13.29 -5.22 -32.66
CA VAL A 341 -13.93 -6.09 -33.66
C VAL A 341 -13.87 -5.45 -35.04
N VAL A 342 -14.17 -4.15 -35.17
CA VAL A 342 -14.03 -3.41 -36.42
C VAL A 342 -12.58 -3.45 -36.93
N PHE A 343 -11.62 -3.24 -36.04
CA PHE A 343 -10.19 -3.30 -36.39
C PHE A 343 -9.80 -4.69 -36.92
N VAL A 344 -10.17 -5.77 -36.20
CA VAL A 344 -9.84 -7.13 -36.60
C VAL A 344 -10.52 -7.51 -37.92
N MET A 345 -11.78 -7.15 -38.10
CA MET A 345 -12.53 -7.43 -39.34
C MET A 345 -11.94 -6.67 -40.55
N LYS A 346 -11.44 -5.43 -40.32
CA LYS A 346 -10.76 -4.66 -41.34
C LYS A 346 -9.40 -5.33 -41.71
N ASP A 347 -8.61 -5.74 -40.71
CA ASP A 347 -7.32 -6.39 -40.96
C ASP A 347 -7.47 -7.79 -41.61
N ALA A 348 -8.56 -8.49 -41.30
CA ALA A 348 -8.92 -9.74 -41.98
C ALA A 348 -9.51 -9.52 -43.41
N GLY A 349 -9.70 -8.25 -43.83
CA GLY A 349 -10.29 -7.95 -45.15
C GLY A 349 -11.77 -8.23 -45.26
N VAL A 350 -12.48 -8.49 -44.15
CA VAL A 350 -13.93 -8.77 -44.14
C VAL A 350 -14.75 -7.46 -44.35
N ILE A 351 -14.29 -6.35 -43.83
CA ILE A 351 -14.89 -5.03 -44.05
C ILE A 351 -13.94 -4.12 -44.81
N PRO A 352 -14.47 -3.15 -45.57
CA PRO A 352 -13.62 -2.30 -46.40
C PRO A 352 -12.69 -1.41 -45.56
N TYR A 353 -11.47 -1.23 -46.08
CA TYR A 353 -10.51 -0.27 -45.54
C TYR A 353 -10.94 1.14 -45.92
N ASN A 354 -11.26 1.96 -44.92
CA ASN A 354 -11.59 3.37 -45.06
C ASN A 354 -11.25 4.14 -43.78
N ALA A 355 -11.40 5.47 -43.80
CA ALA A 355 -11.03 6.30 -42.63
C ALA A 355 -11.79 5.88 -41.36
N TRP A 356 -13.04 5.46 -41.44
CA TRP A 356 -13.83 5.02 -40.28
C TRP A 356 -13.27 3.75 -39.64
N THR A 357 -13.02 2.73 -40.48
CA THR A 357 -12.49 1.46 -40.01
C THR A 357 -11.04 1.59 -39.56
N PHE A 358 -10.29 2.53 -40.14
CA PHE A 358 -8.92 2.84 -39.71
C PHE A 358 -8.87 3.54 -38.33
N PHE A 359 -9.67 4.57 -38.13
CA PHE A 359 -9.70 5.31 -36.86
C PHE A 359 -10.59 4.67 -35.79
N ALA A 360 -11.28 3.56 -36.08
CA ALA A 360 -12.18 2.90 -35.13
C ALA A 360 -11.48 2.57 -33.80
N LEU A 361 -10.29 1.96 -33.85
CA LEU A 361 -9.56 1.54 -32.65
C LEU A 361 -9.01 2.74 -31.85
N PRO A 362 -8.34 3.75 -32.43
CA PRO A 362 -7.97 4.98 -31.73
C PRO A 362 -9.16 5.70 -31.08
N LEU A 363 -10.27 5.86 -31.80
CA LEU A 363 -11.46 6.53 -31.28
C LEU A 363 -12.11 5.71 -30.15
N GLY A 364 -12.23 4.39 -30.32
CA GLY A 364 -12.78 3.51 -29.31
C GLY A 364 -11.98 3.53 -28.03
N SER A 365 -10.64 3.47 -28.13
CA SER A 365 -9.75 3.54 -26.97
C SER A 365 -9.78 4.92 -26.29
N ALA A 366 -9.85 6.01 -27.03
CA ALA A 366 -9.96 7.35 -26.45
C ALA A 366 -11.28 7.52 -25.67
N ILE A 367 -12.41 7.04 -26.22
CA ILE A 367 -13.71 7.07 -25.54
C ILE A 367 -13.69 6.18 -24.30
N GLU A 368 -13.14 4.98 -24.41
CA GLU A 368 -12.95 4.06 -23.29
C GLU A 368 -12.17 4.72 -22.16
N MET A 369 -11.02 5.35 -22.45
CA MET A 369 -10.17 6.01 -21.46
C MET A 369 -10.93 7.10 -20.69
N VAL A 370 -11.73 7.92 -21.36
CA VAL A 370 -12.55 8.93 -20.71
C VAL A 370 -13.61 8.30 -19.82
N LEU A 371 -14.33 7.29 -20.32
CA LEU A 371 -15.38 6.61 -19.56
C LEU A 371 -14.82 5.85 -18.35
N LEU A 372 -13.67 5.21 -18.48
CA LEU A 372 -13.03 4.52 -17.37
C LEU A 372 -12.50 5.50 -16.30
N SER A 373 -12.06 6.66 -16.69
CA SER A 373 -11.69 7.69 -15.71
C SER A 373 -12.90 8.16 -14.91
N LEU A 374 -14.07 8.31 -15.55
CA LEU A 374 -15.33 8.57 -14.85
C LEU A 374 -15.75 7.39 -13.96
N ALA A 375 -15.50 6.15 -14.42
CA ALA A 375 -15.75 4.95 -13.64
C ALA A 375 -14.91 4.90 -12.36
N LEU A 376 -13.62 5.25 -12.46
CA LEU A 376 -12.72 5.35 -11.31
C LEU A 376 -13.18 6.42 -10.31
N ALA A 377 -13.59 7.59 -10.80
CA ALA A 377 -14.16 8.65 -9.95
C ALA A 377 -15.43 8.17 -9.22
N SER A 378 -16.32 7.45 -9.92
CA SER A 378 -17.52 6.83 -9.32
C SER A 378 -17.16 5.80 -8.24
N ARG A 379 -16.11 4.98 -8.47
CA ARG A 379 -15.62 4.00 -7.50
C ARG A 379 -15.15 4.68 -6.21
N ILE A 380 -14.41 5.77 -6.31
CA ILE A 380 -13.97 6.52 -5.13
C ILE A 380 -15.15 7.08 -4.35
N ASN A 381 -16.13 7.65 -5.04
CA ASN A 381 -17.33 8.15 -4.38
C ASN A 381 -18.08 7.03 -3.64
N GLN A 382 -18.09 5.83 -4.20
CA GLN A 382 -18.67 4.67 -3.52
C GLN A 382 -17.85 4.26 -2.29
N LEU A 383 -16.51 4.18 -2.43
CA LEU A 383 -15.61 3.86 -1.30
C LEU A 383 -15.73 4.90 -0.17
N LYS A 384 -15.84 6.18 -0.51
CA LYS A 384 -16.07 7.25 0.47
C LYS A 384 -17.41 7.07 1.20
N LYS A 385 -18.49 6.69 0.47
CA LYS A 385 -19.79 6.41 1.08
C LYS A 385 -19.72 5.19 2.00
N GLU A 386 -19.12 4.10 1.55
CA GLU A 386 -18.94 2.88 2.36
C GLU A 386 -18.13 3.18 3.63
N SER A 387 -17.05 3.96 3.51
CA SER A 387 -16.24 4.40 4.65
C SER A 387 -17.01 5.32 5.61
N ALA A 388 -17.81 6.25 5.07
CA ALA A 388 -18.64 7.14 5.89
C ALA A 388 -19.70 6.36 6.68
N HIS A 389 -20.39 5.40 6.02
CA HIS A 389 -21.36 4.54 6.70
C HIS A 389 -20.71 3.67 7.78
N ALA A 390 -19.55 3.06 7.48
CA ALA A 390 -18.84 2.27 8.47
C ALA A 390 -18.42 3.12 9.69
N ARG A 391 -18.04 4.37 9.44
CA ARG A 391 -17.67 5.31 10.51
C ARG A 391 -18.87 5.74 11.35
N GLU A 392 -20.02 5.98 10.68
CA GLU A 392 -21.26 6.32 11.37
C GLU A 392 -21.76 5.15 12.24
N GLU A 393 -21.65 3.94 11.73
CA GLU A 393 -22.00 2.73 12.48
C GLU A 393 -21.05 2.52 13.68
N GLN A 394 -19.75 2.76 13.49
CA GLN A 394 -18.75 2.72 14.57
C GLN A 394 -19.03 3.77 15.65
N LEU A 395 -19.42 4.99 15.27
CA LEU A 395 -19.83 6.05 16.19
C LEU A 395 -21.10 5.65 16.93
N ARG A 396 -22.07 5.06 16.23
CA ARG A 396 -23.34 4.57 16.84
C ARG A 396 -23.06 3.47 17.86
N ILE A 397 -22.21 2.49 17.52
CA ILE A 397 -21.81 1.43 18.44
C ILE A 397 -21.07 2.01 19.64
N SER A 398 -20.17 2.98 19.41
CA SER A 398 -19.45 3.68 20.50
C SER A 398 -20.41 4.41 21.44
N GLN A 399 -21.42 5.12 20.90
CA GLN A 399 -22.43 5.80 21.70
C GLN A 399 -23.31 4.83 22.49
N ILE A 400 -23.67 3.69 21.87
CA ILE A 400 -24.43 2.62 22.57
C ILE A 400 -23.61 2.04 23.70
N ASN A 401 -22.33 1.75 23.44
CA ASN A 401 -21.42 1.24 24.47
C ASN A 401 -21.22 2.27 25.61
N GLU A 402 -21.05 3.53 25.28
CA GLU A 402 -20.95 4.60 26.27
C GLU A 402 -22.23 4.69 27.13
N ARG A 403 -23.39 4.61 26.49
CA ARG A 403 -24.68 4.58 27.20
C ARG A 403 -24.81 3.35 28.09
N MET A 404 -24.45 2.15 27.58
CA MET A 404 -24.45 0.92 28.37
C MET A 404 -23.50 0.99 29.56
N VAL A 405 -22.29 1.55 29.34
CA VAL A 405 -21.33 1.73 30.43
C VAL A 405 -21.85 2.71 31.48
N ARG A 406 -22.48 3.82 31.05
CA ARG A 406 -23.12 4.77 32.00
C ARG A 406 -24.24 4.11 32.77
N GLU A 407 -25.15 3.36 32.10
CA GLU A 407 -26.23 2.65 32.76
C GLU A 407 -25.72 1.55 33.72
N GLN A 408 -24.65 0.84 33.32
CA GLN A 408 -23.99 -0.12 34.19
C GLN A 408 -23.34 0.57 35.40
N ASN A 409 -22.66 1.69 35.18
CA ASN A 409 -22.07 2.46 36.28
C ASN A 409 -23.14 3.00 37.24
N THR A 410 -24.26 3.52 36.73
CA THR A 410 -25.37 3.97 37.57
C THR A 410 -25.96 2.83 38.38
N LYS A 411 -26.18 1.67 37.73
CA LYS A 411 -26.65 0.45 38.46
C LYS A 411 -25.62 -0.07 39.46
N LEU A 412 -24.32 0.10 39.09
CA LEU A 412 -23.23 -0.31 40.01
C LEU A 412 -23.16 0.65 41.21
N GLU A 413 -23.30 1.94 40.97
CA GLU A 413 -23.37 2.97 42.01
C GLU A 413 -24.57 2.78 42.91
N GLU A 414 -25.75 2.46 42.38
CA GLU A 414 -26.93 2.11 43.17
C GLU A 414 -26.64 0.84 44.00
N ARG A 415 -26.13 -0.23 43.38
CA ARG A 415 -25.76 -1.45 44.12
C ARG A 415 -24.68 -1.21 45.17
N VAL A 416 -23.69 -0.35 44.83
CA VAL A 416 -22.65 0.02 45.81
C VAL A 416 -23.26 0.83 46.94
N ARG A 417 -24.21 1.74 46.64
CA ARG A 417 -24.95 2.50 47.68
C ARG A 417 -25.78 1.60 48.58
N ASP A 418 -26.59 0.71 47.96
CA ASP A 418 -27.44 -0.23 48.69
C ASP A 418 -26.58 -1.18 49.53
N ARG A 419 -25.50 -1.69 48.91
CA ARG A 419 -24.56 -2.56 49.64
C ARG A 419 -23.78 -1.83 50.73
N THR A 420 -23.49 -0.53 50.49
CA THR A 420 -22.84 0.31 51.50
C THR A 420 -23.79 0.62 52.66
N ALA A 421 -25.09 0.84 52.34
CA ALA A 421 -26.11 1.00 53.36
C ALA A 421 -26.33 -0.29 54.17
N ASP A 422 -26.46 -1.46 53.48
CA ASP A 422 -26.51 -2.78 54.12
C ASP A 422 -25.28 -3.05 55.01
N LEU A 423 -24.09 -2.71 54.45
CA LEU A 423 -22.83 -2.87 55.20
C LEU A 423 -22.72 -1.86 56.37
N GLN A 424 -23.30 -0.66 56.26
CA GLN A 424 -23.39 0.28 57.35
C GLN A 424 -24.34 -0.21 58.46
N GLU A 425 -25.47 -0.77 58.07
CA GLU A 425 -26.41 -1.43 59.03
C GLU A 425 -25.78 -2.65 59.70
N VAL A 426 -25.16 -3.54 58.93
CA VAL A 426 -24.41 -4.69 59.46
C VAL A 426 -23.23 -4.25 60.34
N ASN A 427 -22.49 -3.19 59.92
CA ASN A 427 -21.41 -2.64 60.71
C ASN A 427 -21.92 -1.91 61.98
N ALA A 428 -23.10 -1.28 61.92
CA ALA A 428 -23.71 -0.67 63.11
C ALA A 428 -24.12 -1.79 64.12
N ASN A 429 -24.72 -2.87 63.59
CA ASN A 429 -25.06 -4.04 64.40
C ASN A 429 -23.82 -4.82 64.90
N MET A 430 -22.75 -4.83 64.07
CA MET A 430 -21.48 -5.48 64.43
C MET A 430 -20.68 -4.60 65.40
N ARG A 431 -20.82 -3.23 65.33
CA ARG A 431 -20.22 -2.34 66.33
C ARG A 431 -20.82 -2.52 67.70
N THR A 432 -22.14 -2.71 67.80
CA THR A 432 -22.76 -3.07 69.09
C THR A 432 -22.27 -4.41 69.62
N THR A 433 -22.01 -5.37 68.71
CA THR A 433 -21.42 -6.69 69.09
C THR A 433 -19.91 -6.60 69.39
N LEU A 434 -19.20 -5.65 68.68
CA LEU A 434 -17.76 -5.43 68.85
C LEU A 434 -17.40 -4.51 70.01
N GLU A 435 -18.33 -3.68 70.47
CA GLU A 435 -18.16 -2.96 71.78
C GLU A 435 -18.07 -3.93 72.96
N GLU A 436 -18.72 -5.09 72.85
CA GLU A 436 -18.53 -6.23 73.79
C GLU A 436 -17.22 -6.98 73.56
N LEU A 437 -16.68 -6.94 72.33
CA LEU A 437 -15.41 -7.58 71.94
C LEU A 437 -14.20 -6.67 72.00
N GLN A 438 -14.38 -5.33 72.18
CA GLN A 438 -13.31 -4.29 72.19
C GLN A 438 -12.26 -4.49 73.32
N SER A 439 -12.58 -5.24 74.35
CA SER A 439 -11.54 -5.64 75.33
C SER A 439 -10.53 -6.66 74.79
N ALA A 440 -10.84 -7.27 73.59
CA ALA A 440 -10.00 -8.31 73.00
C ALA A 440 -9.30 -7.91 71.69
N GLN A 441 -9.67 -6.76 71.13
CA GLN A 441 -9.17 -6.42 69.80
C GLN A 441 -8.57 -5.04 69.65
N GLN A 442 -7.70 -4.64 70.54
CA GLN A 442 -6.66 -3.64 70.24
C GLN A 442 -5.74 -4.02 69.05
N GLN A 443 -6.18 -5.03 68.32
CA GLN A 443 -5.38 -5.71 67.28
C GLN A 443 -5.62 -5.25 65.84
N LEU A 444 -6.41 -4.27 65.61
CA LEU A 444 -6.68 -3.88 64.22
C LEU A 444 -6.05 -2.57 63.79
N VAL A 445 -4.81 -2.34 64.17
CA VAL A 445 -3.94 -1.30 63.59
C VAL A 445 -3.36 -1.73 62.20
N GLN A 446 -4.03 -2.66 61.57
CA GLN A 446 -3.61 -3.06 60.19
C GLN A 446 -4.40 -2.36 59.08
N SER A 447 -5.43 -1.60 59.46
CA SER A 447 -6.23 -0.84 58.50
C SER A 447 -5.51 0.37 57.90
N GLU A 448 -4.43 0.85 58.53
CA GLU A 448 -3.68 2.02 58.08
C GLU A 448 -2.82 1.76 56.84
N LYS A 449 -2.50 0.49 56.57
CA LYS A 449 -1.74 0.12 55.37
C LYS A 449 -2.51 0.25 54.05
N LEU A 450 -3.84 0.13 54.12
CA LEU A 450 -4.69 0.24 52.92
C LEU A 450 -5.01 1.67 52.51
N ALA A 451 -4.91 2.62 53.40
CA ALA A 451 -5.09 4.06 53.12
C ALA A 451 -3.93 4.62 52.27
N SER A 452 -2.73 4.11 52.46
CA SER A 452 -1.55 4.52 51.69
C SER A 452 -1.63 4.05 50.21
N ILE A 453 -2.27 2.92 49.95
CA ILE A 453 -2.47 2.40 48.59
C ILE A 453 -3.56 3.17 47.86
N GLY A 454 -4.59 3.67 48.56
CA GLY A 454 -5.65 4.50 47.97
C GLY A 454 -5.18 5.86 47.47
N GLN A 455 -4.20 6.48 48.16
CA GLN A 455 -3.63 7.77 47.77
C GLN A 455 -2.74 7.66 46.54
N LEU A 456 -2.05 6.54 46.38
CA LEU A 456 -1.25 6.25 45.18
C LEU A 456 -2.12 6.06 43.91
N THR A 457 -3.29 5.41 44.07
CA THR A 457 -4.19 5.11 42.95
C THR A 457 -4.82 6.37 42.34
N ALA A 458 -5.12 7.39 43.12
CA ALA A 458 -5.70 8.63 42.65
C ALA A 458 -4.68 9.49 41.87
N GLY A 459 -3.43 9.55 42.32
CA GLY A 459 -2.34 10.22 41.61
C GLY A 459 -2.02 9.60 40.25
N ILE A 460 -2.00 8.29 40.20
CA ILE A 460 -1.72 7.53 38.99
C ILE A 460 -2.82 7.71 37.93
N ALA A 461 -4.09 7.73 38.34
CA ALA A 461 -5.21 7.97 37.43
C ALA A 461 -5.15 9.36 36.78
N HIS A 462 -4.69 10.38 37.54
CA HIS A 462 -4.57 11.75 37.00
C HIS A 462 -3.40 11.88 36.00
N GLU A 463 -2.28 11.21 36.27
CA GLU A 463 -1.12 11.24 35.39
C GLU A 463 -1.32 10.41 34.10
N LEU A 464 -2.16 9.38 34.12
CA LEU A 464 -2.55 8.63 32.92
C LEU A 464 -3.51 9.42 32.01
N ASN A 465 -4.45 10.16 32.61
CA ASN A 465 -5.42 10.93 31.84
C ASN A 465 -4.80 12.10 31.08
N ASN A 466 -3.72 12.69 31.56
CA ASN A 466 -3.09 13.84 30.93
C ASN A 466 -2.54 13.54 29.53
N PRO A 467 -1.67 12.55 29.30
CA PRO A 467 -1.18 12.23 27.97
C PRO A 467 -2.30 11.70 27.05
N ILE A 468 -3.28 10.97 27.58
CA ILE A 468 -4.43 10.47 26.82
C ILE A 468 -5.28 11.63 26.28
N ASN A 469 -5.54 12.65 27.10
CA ASN A 469 -6.28 13.85 26.68
C ASN A 469 -5.50 14.61 25.59
N PHE A 470 -4.18 14.69 25.71
CA PHE A 470 -3.34 15.34 24.72
C PHE A 470 -3.39 14.60 23.37
N VAL A 471 -3.26 13.29 23.37
CA VAL A 471 -3.41 12.45 22.16
C VAL A 471 -4.79 12.65 21.52
N SER A 472 -5.84 12.68 22.32
CA SER A 472 -7.22 12.84 21.83
C SER A 472 -7.47 14.21 21.21
N SER A 473 -6.97 15.28 21.81
CA SER A 473 -7.12 16.65 21.28
C SER A 473 -6.32 16.83 19.99
N SER A 474 -5.08 16.33 19.94
CA SER A 474 -4.24 16.36 18.75
C SER A 474 -4.87 15.60 17.57
N ALA A 475 -5.46 14.44 17.84
CA ALA A 475 -6.18 13.66 16.83
C ALA A 475 -7.44 14.36 16.30
N GLN A 476 -8.14 15.13 17.13
CA GLN A 476 -9.29 15.94 16.72
C GLN A 476 -8.90 17.14 15.85
N SER A 477 -7.80 17.80 16.18
CA SER A 477 -7.27 18.89 15.38
C SER A 477 -6.79 18.39 14.03
N LEU A 478 -6.02 17.32 14.00
CA LEU A 478 -5.55 16.64 12.78
C LEU A 478 -6.70 16.30 11.82
N ARG A 479 -7.85 15.89 12.36
CA ARG A 479 -9.05 15.60 11.54
C ARG A 479 -9.57 16.86 10.84
N ARG A 480 -9.58 18.02 11.50
CA ARG A 480 -10.00 19.29 10.90
C ARG A 480 -9.09 19.70 9.75
N ASP A 481 -7.78 19.58 9.97
CA ASP A 481 -6.79 19.91 8.95
C ASP A 481 -6.97 19.04 7.70
N PHE A 482 -7.28 17.75 7.89
CA PHE A 482 -7.63 16.85 6.79
C PHE A 482 -8.94 17.20 6.08
N GLU A 483 -9.97 17.66 6.80
CA GLU A 483 -11.23 18.12 6.21
C GLU A 483 -11.00 19.37 5.34
N ASP A 484 -10.17 20.30 5.80
CA ASP A 484 -9.81 21.50 5.07
C ASP A 484 -9.01 21.20 3.79
N LEU A 485 -8.04 20.27 3.86
CA LEU A 485 -7.32 19.80 2.69
C LEU A 485 -8.24 19.09 1.68
N ASN A 486 -9.17 18.25 2.15
CA ASN A 486 -10.13 17.58 1.29
C ASN A 486 -11.08 18.57 0.57
N ALA A 487 -11.48 19.65 1.22
CA ALA A 487 -12.29 20.69 0.60
C ALA A 487 -11.60 21.33 -0.61
N ILE A 488 -10.28 21.51 -0.55
CA ILE A 488 -9.50 22.01 -1.69
C ILE A 488 -9.44 20.95 -2.81
N ILE A 489 -9.19 19.70 -2.45
CA ILE A 489 -9.14 18.59 -3.40
C ILE A 489 -10.48 18.45 -4.16
N ASP A 490 -11.59 18.63 -3.46
CA ASP A 490 -12.93 18.54 -4.09
C ASP A 490 -13.22 19.73 -5.02
N LEU A 491 -12.73 20.93 -4.68
CA LEU A 491 -12.77 22.08 -5.57
C LEU A 491 -11.93 21.86 -6.84
N VAL A 492 -10.74 21.28 -6.69
CA VAL A 492 -9.86 20.96 -7.85
C VAL A 492 -10.50 19.90 -8.75
N LYS A 493 -11.15 18.88 -8.16
CA LYS A 493 -11.86 17.85 -8.92
C LYS A 493 -13.10 18.37 -9.65
N ALA A 494 -13.69 19.45 -9.17
CA ALA A 494 -14.88 20.09 -9.77
C ALA A 494 -14.53 20.99 -10.95
N ILE A 495 -13.26 21.19 -11.27
CA ILE A 495 -12.84 21.99 -12.43
C ILE A 495 -13.22 21.27 -13.73
N GLU A 496 -14.09 21.87 -14.49
CA GLU A 496 -14.43 21.42 -15.85
C GLU A 496 -13.58 22.17 -16.89
N PRO A 497 -12.62 21.49 -17.54
CA PRO A 497 -11.69 22.15 -18.48
C PRO A 497 -12.34 22.79 -19.70
N ALA A 498 -13.60 22.48 -19.97
CA ALA A 498 -14.37 22.97 -21.12
C ALA A 498 -15.46 24.01 -20.73
N ALA A 499 -15.50 24.44 -19.49
CA ALA A 499 -16.50 25.42 -19.05
C ALA A 499 -16.05 26.85 -19.38
N ASP A 500 -16.99 27.68 -19.78
CA ASP A 500 -16.73 29.10 -20.09
C ASP A 500 -16.26 29.92 -18.86
N ASP A 501 -16.46 29.38 -17.65
CA ASP A 501 -16.06 29.98 -16.38
C ASP A 501 -14.81 29.32 -15.75
N LEU A 502 -13.99 28.62 -16.54
CA LEU A 502 -12.78 27.93 -16.06
C LEU A 502 -11.86 28.83 -15.21
N ASN A 503 -11.73 30.11 -15.62
CA ASN A 503 -10.94 31.09 -14.85
C ASN A 503 -11.53 31.40 -13.47
N ASP A 504 -12.85 31.42 -13.37
CA ASP A 504 -13.54 31.67 -12.09
C ASP A 504 -13.42 30.45 -11.17
N GLN A 505 -13.51 29.24 -11.75
CA GLN A 505 -13.30 27.98 -11.01
C GLN A 505 -11.84 27.89 -10.51
N VAL A 506 -10.86 28.21 -11.34
CA VAL A 506 -9.44 28.25 -10.95
C VAL A 506 -9.17 29.36 -9.93
N ASN A 507 -9.82 30.51 -10.03
CA ASN A 507 -9.70 31.58 -9.06
C ASN A 507 -10.33 31.19 -7.72
N GLY A 508 -11.44 30.47 -7.71
CA GLY A 508 -12.05 29.92 -6.49
C GLY A 508 -11.11 28.96 -5.74
N VAL A 509 -10.41 28.10 -6.48
CA VAL A 509 -9.37 27.24 -5.90
C VAL A 509 -8.22 28.07 -5.34
N LYS A 510 -7.73 29.07 -6.08
CA LYS A 510 -6.65 29.96 -5.63
C LYS A 510 -7.05 30.77 -4.38
N GLU A 511 -8.28 31.25 -4.34
CA GLU A 511 -8.80 31.96 -3.17
C GLU A 511 -8.86 31.07 -1.95
N LYS A 512 -9.34 29.85 -2.09
CA LYS A 512 -9.37 28.85 -1.01
C LYS A 512 -7.97 28.44 -0.57
N LEU A 513 -7.03 28.28 -1.51
CA LEU A 513 -5.60 28.03 -1.25
C LEU A 513 -4.95 29.19 -0.51
N SER A 514 -5.33 30.45 -0.81
CA SER A 514 -4.80 31.62 -0.11
C SER A 514 -5.43 31.86 1.27
N GLN A 515 -6.64 31.32 1.51
CA GLN A 515 -7.30 31.35 2.82
C GLN A 515 -6.74 30.27 3.76
N LEU A 516 -6.30 29.14 3.20
CA LEU A 516 -5.64 28.08 3.94
C LEU A 516 -4.13 28.27 3.77
N ASP A 517 -3.46 28.63 4.84
CA ASP A 517 -1.98 28.63 4.86
C ASP A 517 -1.48 27.18 4.87
N ILE A 518 -1.26 26.63 3.66
CA ILE A 518 -0.89 25.21 3.48
C ILE A 518 0.42 24.89 4.20
N GLU A 519 1.39 25.80 4.20
CA GLU A 519 2.67 25.59 4.89
C GLU A 519 2.44 25.52 6.40
N PHE A 520 1.59 26.39 6.96
CA PHE A 520 1.19 26.35 8.35
C PHE A 520 0.44 25.05 8.68
N THR A 521 -0.56 24.67 7.87
CA THR A 521 -1.34 23.43 8.09
C THR A 521 -0.45 22.19 8.03
N GLN A 522 0.52 22.13 7.11
CA GLN A 522 1.48 21.02 7.06
C GLN A 522 2.36 20.95 8.29
N GLN A 523 2.85 22.10 8.77
CA GLN A 523 3.66 22.15 9.98
C GLN A 523 2.85 21.77 11.22
N GLU A 524 1.59 22.26 11.32
CA GLU A 524 0.66 21.91 12.40
C GLU A 524 0.36 20.40 12.40
N ILE A 525 0.14 19.76 11.25
CA ILE A 525 -0.03 18.31 11.12
C ILE A 525 1.19 17.56 11.68
N GLU A 526 2.40 18.00 11.34
CA GLU A 526 3.64 17.37 11.81
C GLU A 526 3.83 17.53 13.33
N GLU A 527 3.52 18.69 13.88
CA GLU A 527 3.54 18.95 15.32
C GLU A 527 2.49 18.11 16.06
N LEU A 528 1.28 17.97 15.52
CA LEU A 528 0.21 17.16 16.10
C LEU A 528 0.56 15.66 16.08
N LEU A 529 1.18 15.17 15.01
CA LEU A 529 1.67 13.79 14.92
C LEU A 529 2.76 13.51 15.96
N ASN A 530 3.74 14.40 16.08
CA ASN A 530 4.80 14.28 17.10
C ASN A 530 4.21 14.32 18.51
N GLY A 531 3.22 15.19 18.76
CA GLY A 531 2.49 15.24 20.03
C GLY A 531 1.74 13.94 20.36
N ILE A 532 1.18 13.27 19.38
CA ILE A 532 0.54 11.96 19.54
C ILE A 532 1.59 10.89 19.87
N GLU A 533 2.73 10.91 19.19
CA GLU A 533 3.82 9.96 19.41
C GLU A 533 4.40 10.11 20.83
N ASP A 534 4.71 11.33 21.25
CA ASP A 534 5.20 11.64 22.60
C ASP A 534 4.20 11.22 23.69
N GLY A 535 2.91 11.48 23.48
CA GLY A 535 1.85 11.09 24.40
C GLY A 535 1.72 9.58 24.55
N THR A 536 1.90 8.81 23.44
CA THR A 536 1.85 7.35 23.46
C THR A 536 3.07 6.73 24.13
N VAL A 537 4.27 7.28 23.89
CA VAL A 537 5.52 6.87 24.56
C VAL A 537 5.39 7.07 26.08
N ARG A 538 4.96 8.26 26.50
CA ARG A 538 4.77 8.61 27.93
C ARG A 538 3.76 7.68 28.61
N THR A 539 2.65 7.37 27.94
CA THR A 539 1.65 6.42 28.46
C THR A 539 2.25 5.02 28.63
N SER A 540 3.05 4.58 27.68
CA SER A 540 3.73 3.29 27.74
C SER A 540 4.74 3.19 28.89
N GLU A 541 5.48 4.26 29.16
CA GLU A 541 6.42 4.33 30.30
C GLU A 541 5.72 4.25 31.64
N ILE A 542 4.58 4.97 31.81
CA ILE A 542 3.77 4.89 33.03
C ILE A 542 3.21 3.50 33.25
N VAL A 543 2.69 2.86 32.19
CA VAL A 543 2.16 1.48 32.25
C VAL A 543 3.26 0.46 32.57
N LYS A 544 4.47 0.66 32.04
CA LYS A 544 5.63 -0.19 32.32
C LYS A 544 6.05 -0.09 33.77
N GLY A 545 6.09 1.12 34.34
CA GLY A 545 6.36 1.37 35.76
C GLY A 545 5.33 0.67 36.68
N LEU A 546 4.03 0.81 36.35
CA LEU A 546 2.93 0.13 37.06
C LEU A 546 3.00 -1.40 37.00
N ARG A 547 3.42 -1.94 35.88
CA ARG A 547 3.55 -3.38 35.69
C ARG A 547 4.68 -4.00 36.51
N ILE A 548 5.75 -3.24 36.74
CA ILE A 548 6.87 -3.66 37.61
C ILE A 548 6.38 -3.69 39.07
N PHE A 549 5.60 -2.69 39.50
CA PHE A 549 5.02 -2.62 40.86
C PHE A 549 3.94 -3.72 41.09
N SER A 550 3.03 -3.95 40.13
CA SER A 550 1.98 -4.99 40.21
C SER A 550 2.52 -6.40 40.11
N ARG A 551 3.71 -6.65 39.57
CA ARG A 551 4.38 -7.96 39.59
C ARG A 551 4.93 -8.30 40.95
N MET A 552 4.94 -7.38 41.90
CA MET A 552 5.32 -7.64 43.31
C MET A 552 4.27 -8.40 44.10
N ASP A 553 3.01 -8.52 43.62
CA ASP A 553 1.92 -9.22 44.29
C ASP A 553 1.70 -10.67 43.80
N GLY A 554 2.65 -11.22 43.07
CA GLY A 554 2.57 -12.64 42.70
C GLY A 554 2.98 -13.56 43.87
N ASP A 555 2.05 -14.34 44.38
CA ASP A 555 2.29 -15.43 45.36
C ASP A 555 3.17 -16.57 44.83
N ASN A 556 3.77 -16.39 43.64
CA ASN A 556 4.56 -17.43 42.99
C ASN A 556 6.05 -17.31 43.38
N PHE A 557 6.65 -18.44 43.67
CA PHE A 557 8.09 -18.55 43.83
C PHE A 557 8.76 -18.40 42.45
N ILE A 558 9.72 -17.51 42.37
CA ILE A 558 10.54 -17.30 41.18
C ILE A 558 12.03 -17.24 41.56
N GLN A 559 12.90 -17.48 40.58
CA GLN A 559 14.32 -17.24 40.79
C GLN A 559 14.59 -15.73 40.77
N ALA A 560 15.17 -15.24 41.87
CA ALA A 560 15.53 -13.82 41.98
C ALA A 560 16.94 -13.68 42.60
N GLN A 561 17.62 -12.61 42.21
CA GLN A 561 18.92 -12.25 42.75
C GLN A 561 18.74 -11.52 44.10
N LEU A 562 19.33 -12.03 45.15
CA LEU A 562 19.25 -11.45 46.50
C LEU A 562 19.83 -10.03 46.51
N ASN A 563 20.92 -9.80 45.79
CA ASN A 563 21.56 -8.50 45.72
C ASN A 563 20.60 -7.44 45.11
N GLU A 564 19.85 -7.79 44.02
CA GLU A 564 18.84 -6.91 43.44
C GLU A 564 17.69 -6.59 44.42
N LEU A 565 17.26 -7.57 45.21
CA LEU A 565 16.22 -7.35 46.23
C LEU A 565 16.71 -6.44 47.35
N ILE A 566 17.95 -6.60 47.80
CA ILE A 566 18.59 -5.73 48.78
C ILE A 566 18.70 -4.32 48.24
N GLU A 567 19.27 -4.16 47.04
CA GLU A 567 19.42 -2.86 46.43
C GLU A 567 18.06 -2.16 46.23
N SER A 568 17.04 -2.88 45.73
CA SER A 568 15.70 -2.31 45.53
C SER A 568 15.05 -1.90 46.88
N THR A 569 15.26 -2.68 47.93
CA THR A 569 14.77 -2.33 49.29
C THR A 569 15.51 -1.11 49.84
N LEU A 570 16.80 -1.00 49.61
CA LEU A 570 17.61 0.14 50.05
C LEU A 570 17.23 1.42 49.32
N ILE A 571 16.86 1.31 48.01
CA ILE A 571 16.34 2.47 47.26
C ILE A 571 15.07 3.02 47.91
N VAL A 572 14.15 2.15 48.31
CA VAL A 572 12.90 2.54 48.98
C VAL A 572 13.14 3.14 50.36
N LEU A 573 14.11 2.60 51.11
CA LEU A 573 14.44 3.06 52.46
C LEU A 573 15.43 4.25 52.47
N ARG A 574 15.89 4.71 51.33
CA ARG A 574 16.97 5.74 51.21
C ARG A 574 16.67 7.02 51.99
N SER A 575 15.38 7.43 52.06
CA SER A 575 14.95 8.56 52.84
C SER A 575 15.08 8.36 54.35
N ASN A 576 15.02 7.11 54.79
CA ASN A 576 14.98 6.77 56.23
C ASN A 576 16.38 6.67 56.86
N PHE A 577 17.42 6.40 56.05
CA PHE A 577 18.79 6.29 56.58
C PHE A 577 19.77 7.37 56.15
N LYS A 578 19.38 8.27 55.22
CA LYS A 578 20.26 9.31 54.69
C LYS A 578 20.93 10.19 55.78
N ASP A 579 20.22 10.40 56.86
CA ASP A 579 20.66 11.22 58.03
C ASP A 579 20.84 10.41 59.31
N ALA A 580 20.58 9.07 59.30
CA ALA A 580 20.50 8.22 60.46
C ALA A 580 21.66 7.25 60.63
N ALA A 581 22.27 6.77 59.54
CA ALA A 581 23.32 5.74 59.59
C ALA A 581 24.20 5.75 58.35
N VAL A 582 25.42 5.29 58.50
CA VAL A 582 26.36 4.99 57.38
C VAL A 582 26.12 3.56 56.90
N LEU A 583 25.86 3.41 55.61
CA LEU A 583 25.63 2.09 54.98
C LEU A 583 26.96 1.51 54.44
N GLN A 584 27.29 0.30 54.90
CA GLN A 584 28.37 -0.52 54.39
C GLN A 584 27.82 -1.73 53.66
N LEU A 585 28.11 -1.86 52.35
CA LEU A 585 27.67 -2.97 51.50
C LEU A 585 28.89 -3.85 51.12
N ASP A 586 28.78 -5.13 51.44
CA ASP A 586 29.71 -6.18 50.99
C ASP A 586 28.91 -7.29 50.29
N LEU A 587 28.48 -6.98 49.06
CA LEU A 587 27.63 -7.89 48.29
C LEU A 587 28.50 -8.80 47.40
N GLY A 588 28.43 -10.09 47.60
CA GLY A 588 29.15 -11.09 46.82
C GLY A 588 28.89 -10.97 45.33
N GLU A 589 29.95 -10.89 44.49
CA GLU A 589 29.82 -10.65 43.04
C GLU A 589 29.14 -11.83 42.30
N GLU A 590 29.26 -13.07 42.78
CA GLU A 590 28.73 -14.28 42.14
C GLU A 590 27.65 -14.98 42.98
N MET A 591 26.65 -14.24 43.47
CA MET A 591 25.57 -14.85 44.24
C MET A 591 24.60 -15.59 43.31
N PRO A 592 24.35 -16.89 43.52
CA PRO A 592 23.34 -17.61 42.75
C PRO A 592 21.91 -17.11 43.07
N PRO A 593 20.97 -17.16 42.08
CA PRO A 593 19.60 -16.76 42.32
C PRO A 593 18.91 -17.76 43.27
N VAL A 594 18.04 -17.24 44.12
CA VAL A 594 17.24 -18.05 45.06
C VAL A 594 15.78 -18.17 44.60
N MET A 595 15.17 -19.32 44.88
CA MET A 595 13.72 -19.50 44.65
C MET A 595 12.94 -18.81 45.75
N CYS A 596 12.27 -17.71 45.41
CA CYS A 596 11.59 -16.91 46.42
C CYS A 596 10.38 -16.18 45.86
N GLN A 597 9.58 -15.63 46.78
CA GLN A 597 8.57 -14.62 46.54
C GLN A 597 9.21 -13.21 46.74
N PRO A 598 9.64 -12.50 45.68
CA PRO A 598 10.45 -11.29 45.84
C PRO A 598 9.79 -10.20 46.71
N GLY A 599 8.46 -10.04 46.59
CA GLY A 599 7.71 -9.07 47.41
C GLY A 599 7.75 -9.38 48.88
N ARG A 600 7.62 -10.66 49.24
CA ARG A 600 7.67 -11.09 50.65
C ARG A 600 9.09 -11.03 51.21
N LEU A 601 10.12 -11.35 50.39
CA LEU A 601 11.50 -11.17 50.82
C LEU A 601 11.86 -9.69 50.99
N ASN A 602 11.38 -8.81 50.12
CA ASN A 602 11.53 -7.38 50.32
C ASN A 602 10.90 -6.90 51.64
N GLN A 603 9.76 -7.52 52.07
CA GLN A 603 9.15 -7.25 53.36
C GLN A 603 10.04 -7.74 54.53
N VAL A 604 10.69 -8.89 54.39
CA VAL A 604 11.67 -9.36 55.37
C VAL A 604 12.82 -8.38 55.50
N LEU A 605 13.44 -8.04 54.36
CA LEU A 605 14.55 -7.07 54.30
C LEU A 605 14.14 -5.70 54.86
N MET A 606 12.97 -5.21 54.46
CA MET A 606 12.43 -3.97 54.97
C MET A 606 12.23 -3.95 56.48
N ASN A 607 11.61 -4.99 57.02
CA ASN A 607 11.35 -5.09 58.46
C ASN A 607 12.65 -5.13 59.27
N ILE A 608 13.63 -5.91 58.84
CA ILE A 608 14.91 -6.03 59.54
C ILE A 608 15.73 -4.74 59.43
N ILE A 609 15.86 -4.18 58.20
CA ILE A 609 16.62 -2.94 57.97
C ILE A 609 15.97 -1.76 58.70
N THR A 610 14.64 -1.67 58.68
CA THR A 610 13.93 -0.61 59.39
C THR A 610 14.12 -0.71 60.92
N ASN A 611 14.05 -1.93 61.45
CA ASN A 611 14.32 -2.16 62.88
C ASN A 611 15.76 -1.79 63.27
N ALA A 612 16.73 -2.14 62.42
CA ALA A 612 18.15 -1.78 62.63
C ALA A 612 18.33 -0.27 62.67
N ILE A 613 17.73 0.47 61.70
CA ILE A 613 17.79 1.94 61.65
C ILE A 613 17.16 2.55 62.86
N GLN A 614 15.96 2.08 63.25
CA GLN A 614 15.24 2.62 64.42
C GLN A 614 15.98 2.29 65.74
N ALA A 615 16.66 1.18 65.83
CA ALA A 615 17.44 0.84 67.01
C ALA A 615 18.70 1.74 67.19
N MET A 616 19.30 2.17 66.08
CA MET A 616 20.44 3.07 66.05
C MET A 616 20.01 4.54 66.31
N ASP A 617 18.91 5.00 65.67
CA ASP A 617 18.40 6.35 65.78
C ASP A 617 18.06 6.74 67.26
N GLY A 618 17.60 5.75 68.04
CA GLY A 618 17.30 5.91 69.49
C GLY A 618 18.52 6.15 70.39
N LEU A 619 19.76 6.03 69.91
CA LEU A 619 20.97 6.15 70.69
C LEU A 619 21.51 7.58 70.80
N GLY A 620 21.02 8.50 70.00
CA GLY A 620 21.46 9.94 69.99
C GLY A 620 22.96 10.13 69.62
N ARG A 621 23.55 9.15 68.90
CA ARG A 621 24.93 9.23 68.37
C ARG A 621 24.96 9.97 67.02
N ASP A 622 26.12 10.47 66.65
CA ASP A 622 26.28 11.03 65.30
C ASP A 622 26.12 9.93 64.20
N ALA A 623 25.57 10.29 63.06
CA ALA A 623 25.29 9.35 61.95
C ALA A 623 26.53 8.54 61.54
N GLU A 624 27.72 9.08 61.69
CA GLU A 624 29.00 8.45 61.34
C GLU A 624 29.34 7.26 62.29
N GLU A 625 28.79 7.25 63.49
CA GLU A 625 29.00 6.16 64.46
C GLU A 625 27.96 5.05 64.29
N ASN A 626 26.84 5.32 63.59
CA ASN A 626 25.80 4.35 63.32
C ASN A 626 26.08 3.64 62.02
N VAL A 627 26.61 2.44 62.07
CA VAL A 627 26.96 1.64 60.89
C VAL A 627 25.93 0.55 60.69
N LEU A 628 25.30 0.54 59.53
CA LEU A 628 24.51 -0.57 59.04
C LEU A 628 25.31 -1.32 57.98
N SER A 629 25.71 -2.55 58.29
CA SER A 629 26.47 -3.42 57.38
C SER A 629 25.54 -4.49 56.78
N ILE A 630 25.54 -4.65 55.47
CA ILE A 630 24.81 -5.69 54.77
C ILE A 630 25.80 -6.46 53.90
N ALA A 631 25.92 -7.75 54.12
CA ALA A 631 26.76 -8.64 53.35
C ALA A 631 26.00 -9.85 52.80
N THR A 632 26.41 -10.30 51.61
CA THR A 632 25.86 -11.52 50.98
C THR A 632 27.02 -12.47 50.64
N ASN A 633 26.85 -13.74 51.07
CA ASN A 633 27.89 -14.75 50.79
C ASN A 633 27.25 -16.09 50.44
N ARG A 634 27.96 -16.88 49.63
CA ARG A 634 27.63 -18.29 49.46
C ARG A 634 28.34 -19.11 50.51
N VAL A 635 27.59 -19.87 51.29
CA VAL A 635 28.16 -20.76 52.34
C VAL A 635 27.75 -22.20 52.07
N GLU A 636 28.57 -23.13 52.43
CA GLU A 636 28.27 -24.56 52.42
C GLU A 636 28.15 -25.07 53.86
N SER A 637 27.01 -25.59 54.22
CA SER A 637 26.77 -26.18 55.56
C SER A 637 26.12 -27.55 55.38
N ILE A 638 26.70 -28.57 56.02
CA ILE A 638 26.18 -29.97 56.07
C ILE A 638 25.87 -30.54 54.65
N GLY A 639 26.73 -30.19 53.65
CA GLY A 639 26.62 -30.69 52.28
C GLY A 639 25.50 -30.02 51.43
N GLN A 640 24.92 -28.94 51.96
CA GLN A 640 23.97 -28.10 51.21
C GLN A 640 24.55 -26.70 51.04
N ALA A 641 24.38 -26.15 49.84
CA ALA A 641 24.76 -24.76 49.52
C ALA A 641 23.65 -23.82 49.96
N TRP A 642 24.02 -22.71 50.55
CA TRP A 642 23.10 -21.67 51.03
C TRP A 642 23.53 -20.29 50.50
N ALA A 643 22.58 -19.47 50.18
CA ALA A 643 22.76 -18.06 50.02
C ALA A 643 22.54 -17.34 51.35
N GLU A 644 23.57 -16.77 51.93
CA GLU A 644 23.53 -16.12 53.23
C GLU A 644 23.48 -14.61 53.06
N VAL A 645 22.53 -14.00 53.79
CA VAL A 645 22.42 -12.53 53.93
C VAL A 645 22.69 -12.17 55.38
N ARG A 646 23.63 -11.29 55.63
CA ARG A 646 23.96 -10.76 56.95
C ARG A 646 23.55 -9.29 57.01
N ILE A 647 22.77 -8.93 58.04
CA ILE A 647 22.37 -7.55 58.29
C ILE A 647 22.76 -7.21 59.72
N LYS A 648 23.76 -6.35 59.86
CA LYS A 648 24.35 -6.02 61.16
C LYS A 648 24.15 -4.54 61.43
N ASP A 649 23.63 -4.22 62.60
CA ASP A 649 23.50 -2.87 63.13
C ASP A 649 24.47 -2.61 64.31
N ALA A 650 24.80 -1.34 64.54
CA ALA A 650 25.55 -0.86 65.69
C ALA A 650 24.63 -0.31 66.79
N GLY A 651 23.43 -0.89 66.90
CA GLY A 651 22.41 -0.53 67.88
C GLY A 651 22.74 -0.94 69.31
N PRO A 652 21.76 -0.84 70.19
CA PRO A 652 21.97 -1.16 71.64
C PRO A 652 22.10 -2.64 71.94
N GLY A 653 21.87 -3.51 70.95
CA GLY A 653 21.83 -4.95 71.14
C GLY A 653 20.67 -5.46 72.04
N MET A 654 20.68 -6.71 72.34
CA MET A 654 19.57 -7.36 73.07
C MET A 654 20.12 -8.35 74.13
N SER A 655 19.47 -8.43 75.29
CA SER A 655 19.74 -9.48 76.28
C SER A 655 19.20 -10.85 75.77
N GLU A 656 19.69 -11.97 76.31
CA GLU A 656 19.18 -13.30 75.96
C GLU A 656 17.68 -13.47 76.25
N ALA A 657 17.17 -12.78 77.25
CA ALA A 657 15.72 -12.79 77.59
C ALA A 657 14.89 -12.11 76.49
N VAL A 658 15.34 -11.01 75.93
CA VAL A 658 14.74 -10.29 74.82
C VAL A 658 14.87 -11.09 73.53
N LYS A 659 16.06 -11.60 73.23
CA LYS A 659 16.41 -12.38 72.07
C LYS A 659 15.49 -13.61 71.89
N SER A 660 15.14 -14.27 72.98
CA SER A 660 14.26 -15.44 72.93
C SER A 660 12.79 -15.13 72.57
N GLN A 661 12.36 -13.86 72.69
CA GLN A 661 10.97 -13.43 72.49
C GLN A 661 10.76 -12.52 71.26
N ILE A 662 11.81 -12.13 70.56
CA ILE A 662 11.71 -11.16 69.46
C ILE A 662 10.79 -11.62 68.30
N PHE A 663 10.59 -12.91 68.15
CA PHE A 663 9.72 -13.51 67.15
C PHE A 663 8.29 -13.77 67.64
N ASP A 664 8.03 -13.58 68.94
CA ASP A 664 6.70 -13.75 69.49
C ASP A 664 5.79 -12.63 68.99
N PRO A 665 4.55 -12.96 68.54
CA PRO A 665 3.61 -11.94 68.13
C PRO A 665 3.33 -10.95 69.26
N PHE A 666 3.30 -9.65 68.95
CA PHE A 666 3.07 -8.52 69.84
C PHE A 666 4.19 -8.23 70.83
N PHE A 667 5.27 -8.95 70.82
CA PHE A 667 6.43 -8.62 71.65
C PHE A 667 7.17 -7.39 71.07
N THR A 668 7.39 -6.41 71.90
CA THR A 668 8.14 -5.19 71.54
C THR A 668 8.83 -4.59 72.79
N THR A 669 10.04 -4.11 72.57
CA THR A 669 10.80 -3.34 73.57
C THR A 669 10.57 -1.85 73.43
N LYS A 670 9.81 -1.38 72.41
CA LYS A 670 9.52 0.01 72.14
C LYS A 670 8.36 0.52 73.04
N PRO A 671 8.29 1.81 73.27
CA PRO A 671 7.18 2.42 74.03
C PRO A 671 5.83 2.07 73.44
N VAL A 672 4.79 2.09 74.28
CA VAL A 672 3.42 1.78 73.84
C VAL A 672 2.99 2.76 72.74
N GLY A 673 2.68 2.24 71.55
CA GLY A 673 2.27 3.00 70.35
C GLY A 673 3.37 3.17 69.31
N GLU A 674 4.63 2.87 69.60
CA GLU A 674 5.75 3.01 68.62
C GLU A 674 6.18 1.66 68.04
N GLY A 675 5.85 0.54 68.68
CA GLY A 675 6.14 -0.80 68.18
C GLY A 675 4.91 -1.69 68.13
N THR A 676 4.61 -2.29 66.98
CA THR A 676 3.51 -3.22 66.83
C THR A 676 3.82 -4.59 67.40
N GLY A 677 5.07 -4.92 67.58
CA GLY A 677 5.53 -6.25 67.99
C GLY A 677 5.22 -7.38 66.95
N LEU A 678 4.79 -7.01 65.73
CA LEU A 678 4.44 -7.96 64.67
C LEU A 678 5.50 -8.07 63.57
N GLY A 679 6.37 -7.10 63.43
CA GLY A 679 7.32 -7.06 62.32
C GLY A 679 8.21 -8.31 62.23
N LEU A 680 8.81 -8.72 63.36
CA LEU A 680 9.70 -9.88 63.36
C LEU A 680 8.93 -11.21 63.37
N SER A 681 7.73 -11.29 63.92
CA SER A 681 6.86 -12.47 63.80
C SER A 681 6.44 -12.71 62.34
N ILE A 682 6.20 -11.64 61.58
CA ILE A 682 5.95 -11.70 60.11
C ILE A 682 7.20 -12.15 59.36
N VAL A 683 8.39 -11.63 59.73
CA VAL A 683 9.66 -12.10 59.17
C VAL A 683 9.80 -13.59 59.32
N MET A 684 9.56 -14.12 60.53
CA MET A 684 9.65 -15.56 60.81
C MET A 684 8.67 -16.37 59.99
N GLY A 685 7.43 -15.87 59.81
CA GLY A 685 6.44 -16.51 58.95
C GLY A 685 6.89 -16.58 57.49
N ILE A 686 7.39 -15.47 56.94
CA ILE A 686 7.87 -15.40 55.56
C ILE A 686 9.08 -16.33 55.34
N LEU A 687 10.06 -16.29 56.25
CA LEU A 687 11.26 -17.14 56.15
C LEU A 687 10.92 -18.63 56.20
N ARG A 688 9.96 -19.01 57.06
CA ARG A 688 9.44 -20.38 57.09
C ARG A 688 8.80 -20.81 55.78
N ASP A 689 7.99 -19.96 55.17
CA ASP A 689 7.37 -20.23 53.87
C ASP A 689 8.43 -20.41 52.75
N HIS A 690 9.62 -19.80 52.91
CA HIS A 690 10.77 -19.90 51.97
C HIS A 690 11.75 -21.00 52.35
N ASN A 691 11.47 -21.82 53.37
CA ASN A 691 12.42 -22.80 53.90
C ASN A 691 13.80 -22.18 54.25
N ALA A 692 13.81 -20.92 54.64
CA ALA A 692 14.99 -20.20 55.03
C ALA A 692 15.26 -20.35 56.51
N GLU A 693 16.53 -20.36 56.89
CA GLU A 693 16.99 -20.36 58.26
C GLU A 693 17.29 -18.92 58.69
N VAL A 694 16.99 -18.58 59.92
CA VAL A 694 17.39 -17.31 60.54
C VAL A 694 18.08 -17.52 61.84
N GLU A 695 19.22 -16.89 62.00
CA GLU A 695 20.01 -16.87 63.23
C GLU A 695 20.20 -15.41 63.66
N VAL A 696 20.15 -15.15 64.96
CA VAL A 696 20.33 -13.79 65.49
C VAL A 696 21.45 -13.79 66.50
N GLU A 697 22.49 -13.04 66.22
CA GLU A 697 23.59 -12.77 67.15
C GLU A 697 23.41 -11.36 67.69
N SER A 698 23.32 -11.18 69.00
CA SER A 698 23.14 -9.86 69.60
C SER A 698 23.81 -9.86 70.98
N GLU A 699 24.46 -8.71 71.28
CA GLU A 699 25.12 -8.45 72.56
C GLU A 699 24.79 -7.05 73.02
N GLU A 700 24.35 -6.92 74.27
CA GLU A 700 23.99 -5.60 74.81
C GLU A 700 25.17 -4.58 74.73
N GLY A 701 24.89 -3.42 74.14
CA GLY A 701 25.84 -2.35 73.94
C GLY A 701 26.73 -2.48 72.72
N VAL A 702 26.66 -3.59 71.97
CA VAL A 702 27.48 -3.85 70.79
C VAL A 702 26.70 -3.76 69.49
N GLY A 703 25.47 -4.35 69.46
CA GLY A 703 24.61 -4.34 68.26
C GLY A 703 23.91 -5.68 68.04
N THR A 704 23.24 -5.77 66.88
CA THR A 704 22.54 -7.01 66.46
C THR A 704 22.92 -7.38 65.04
N GLU A 705 23.10 -8.68 64.82
CA GLU A 705 23.33 -9.25 63.47
C GLU A 705 22.24 -10.30 63.20
N PHE A 706 21.49 -10.11 62.10
CA PHE A 706 20.60 -11.10 61.54
C PHE A 706 21.30 -11.84 60.42
N ILE A 707 21.35 -13.15 60.53
CA ILE A 707 21.94 -14.06 59.57
C ILE A 707 20.83 -14.90 58.96
N ILE A 708 20.53 -14.70 57.67
CA ILE A 708 19.43 -15.37 56.97
C ILE A 708 20.04 -16.24 55.88
N ARG A 709 19.66 -17.54 55.86
CA ARG A 709 20.17 -18.50 54.90
C ARG A 709 19.05 -19.05 54.05
N PHE A 710 19.13 -18.88 52.76
CA PHE A 710 18.20 -19.42 51.79
C PHE A 710 18.79 -20.66 51.11
N PRO A 711 18.03 -21.75 50.93
CA PRO A 711 18.54 -22.94 50.26
C PRO A 711 18.78 -22.65 48.78
N LEU A 712 19.90 -23.14 48.24
CA LEU A 712 20.29 -23.01 46.86
C LEU A 712 19.98 -24.27 46.04
#